data_ea9bcbb9d87630c5ccc466059c9a2a24
#
_entry.id   ea9bcbb9d87630c5ccc466059c9a2a24
#
_cell.length_a   1.000
_cell.length_b   1.000
_cell.length_c   1.000
_cell.angle_alpha   90.00
_cell.angle_beta   90.00
_cell.angle_gamma   90.00
#
_symmetry.space_group_name_H-M   'P 1'
#
loop_
_entity.id
_entity.type
_entity.pdbx_description
1 polymer ?
#
loop_
_entity_poly.entity_id
_entity_poly.type
_entity_poly.pdbx_seq_one_letter_code
_entity_poly.pdbx_strand_id
1 'polypeptide(L)'
;MEQYINEEGKMEKSKIASRFYLDKEKDIVVNLIEEKEDELTYILETPNHNTGNLITNLARICGLKTIKNEKDMKIIKGTIPASINGDNEEVYIFRMGGIKVANIYKDGRVAIKATIPAISKTLMSQTKNYNFSINETLVKSYILKKAKFRTDLHTHMNAMLPSDCLIALGLVHQVRYPLYYIKKLGLTLSKKQEEEIYKQREEVEKLFVDSDLKGKYLTRKIDDNTFINFADFILNNLENATENLKKISKSLEILKDGQAVFTNLEKLYIYRYVFAKGTESKEKIKINLNLIKQIPDKDIKSIALKMLEDKQKESPYCKNNLRQDKLLWIAREYQRQGIYYVEIADTVLTKKGIPAIELLEELDEIMPQIEKETGVKIRFLVAIRRIPLTIIKDNLTSENYLRENLNVLKAVSRSPYVVGSDFIGEEINDISELSPVIKEIVQYVAKEDNGYTIRIHAGENDSLRDNVKKSIQCIKEGLEPGQKMPRFRLGHGLYTEDLDTEEGKKLIEEMKETGAVLEFQLTSNVRLNNLSKLEKHPLKRYLENDIKCVQGTDGFGFYGTDTIDEQLAMQNLLGLTNEDFMKMRKVEDEIIEHQEKYFKEKSKKFKEFLNGRTIREAILQLEDEIEEESKSNKMKLRLNNNILSEIALKDKITKLPTNKMPIIIAGGSFNARNRDTRVEEKGREILKKLMQNVDSEKVYFVIGHQMKGYEKEVLDIEDEINKKFEVDAIIPKMISEEVKERLLDGRLNGVCISTESDEFGIYKSFNYEIFERRTSIVIAFDGNSPVSNLVQEAKNGKGKSRIYVNLANESLKEKANLLEGYVVPFSINDDVAERILEENPEIR
;
A
#
# COMPACT_ATOMS: atom_id res chain seq x y z
N MET A 1 11.55 40.38 25.04
CA MET A 1 11.88 39.00 25.38
C MET A 1 11.91 38.74 26.88
N GLU A 2 12.42 39.65 27.70
CA GLU A 2 12.34 39.58 29.16
C GLU A 2 10.92 39.42 29.72
N GLN A 3 9.93 39.88 28.96
CA GLN A 3 8.51 39.77 29.35
C GLN A 3 7.93 38.31 29.39
N TYR A 4 8.70 37.35 28.90
CA TYR A 4 8.27 35.93 28.88
C TYR A 4 8.93 35.08 29.95
N ILE A 5 9.87 35.69 30.70
CA ILE A 5 10.61 35.02 31.75
C ILE A 5 10.39 35.86 33.04
N ASN A 6 9.98 35.21 34.09
CA ASN A 6 9.78 35.86 35.38
C ASN A 6 11.12 36.13 36.10
N GLU A 7 11.06 36.88 37.20
CA GLU A 7 12.24 37.23 37.99
C GLU A 7 13.03 36.03 38.52
N GLU A 8 12.38 34.87 38.65
CA GLU A 8 13.05 33.60 39.02
C GLU A 8 13.70 32.88 37.86
N GLY A 9 13.68 33.42 36.64
CA GLY A 9 14.20 32.80 35.43
C GLY A 9 13.35 31.68 34.88
N LYS A 10 12.07 31.58 35.30
CA LYS A 10 11.11 30.58 34.81
C LYS A 10 10.16 31.21 33.81
N MET A 11 9.79 30.45 32.80
CA MET A 11 8.86 30.89 31.78
C MET A 11 7.43 31.03 32.32
N GLU A 12 6.78 32.14 32.01
CA GLU A 12 5.37 32.32 32.29
C GLU A 12 4.52 31.45 31.38
N LYS A 13 3.96 30.38 31.92
CA LYS A 13 3.13 29.41 31.20
C LYS A 13 1.94 30.05 30.47
N SER A 14 1.43 31.15 30.98
CA SER A 14 0.31 31.89 30.36
C SER A 14 0.63 32.54 29.02
N LYS A 15 1.91 32.69 28.69
CA LYS A 15 2.38 33.29 27.46
C LYS A 15 2.84 32.27 26.38
N ILE A 16 2.66 30.99 26.66
CA ILE A 16 3.03 29.92 25.72
C ILE A 16 1.84 29.68 24.80
N ALA A 17 2.03 29.94 23.49
CA ALA A 17 0.98 29.68 22.49
C ALA A 17 0.82 28.18 22.21
N SER A 18 1.89 27.41 22.20
CA SER A 18 1.86 25.95 22.16
C SER A 18 3.15 25.34 22.70
N ARG A 19 3.03 24.10 23.19
CA ARG A 19 4.14 23.36 23.79
C ARG A 19 4.18 21.94 23.22
N PHE A 20 5.36 21.47 22.82
CA PHE A 20 5.57 20.10 22.38
C PHE A 20 6.96 19.59 22.74
N TYR A 21 7.10 18.28 22.86
CA TYR A 21 8.39 17.65 23.15
C TYR A 21 9.14 17.36 21.86
N LEU A 22 10.39 17.86 21.76
CA LEU A 22 11.35 17.39 20.78
C LEU A 22 11.88 16.00 21.14
N ASP A 23 12.08 15.77 22.43
CA ASP A 23 12.42 14.48 23.00
C ASP A 23 11.74 14.37 24.37
N LYS A 24 10.77 13.45 24.49
CA LYS A 24 10.01 13.26 25.71
C LYS A 24 10.81 12.60 26.84
N GLU A 25 11.76 11.72 26.48
CA GLU A 25 12.58 11.01 27.46
C GLU A 25 13.62 11.90 28.11
N LYS A 26 14.03 12.95 27.41
CA LYS A 26 15.05 13.90 27.89
C LYS A 26 14.47 15.26 28.25
N ASP A 27 13.15 15.33 28.32
CA ASP A 27 12.44 16.56 28.65
C ASP A 27 12.89 17.77 27.80
N ILE A 28 13.21 17.54 26.52
CA ILE A 28 13.49 18.61 25.59
C ILE A 28 12.18 19.14 25.05
N VAL A 29 11.83 20.33 25.48
CA VAL A 29 10.54 20.95 25.19
C VAL A 29 10.71 22.18 24.34
N VAL A 30 9.90 22.29 23.29
CA VAL A 30 9.76 23.52 22.51
C VAL A 30 8.48 24.22 22.94
N ASN A 31 8.64 25.46 23.42
CA ASN A 31 7.52 26.32 23.74
C ASN A 31 7.45 27.40 22.67
N LEU A 32 6.39 27.41 21.87
CA LEU A 32 6.10 28.51 20.97
C LEU A 32 5.53 29.68 21.77
N ILE A 33 6.14 30.84 21.61
CA ILE A 33 5.75 32.03 22.31
C ILE A 33 4.91 32.94 21.43
N GLU A 34 5.37 33.16 20.21
CA GLU A 34 4.74 34.07 19.29
C GLU A 34 4.88 33.58 17.85
N GLU A 35 3.80 33.67 17.11
CA GLU A 35 3.77 33.42 15.68
C GLU A 35 3.29 34.69 14.98
N LYS A 36 4.19 35.31 14.27
CA LYS A 36 3.89 36.42 13.35
C LYS A 36 3.92 35.87 11.94
N GLU A 37 3.34 36.59 10.99
CA GLU A 37 3.36 36.18 9.58
C GLU A 37 4.77 35.84 9.08
N ASP A 38 5.76 36.52 9.60
CA ASP A 38 7.13 36.45 9.12
C ASP A 38 8.14 35.86 10.11
N GLU A 39 7.73 35.53 11.33
CA GLU A 39 8.66 35.14 12.39
C GLU A 39 8.05 34.17 13.39
N LEU A 40 8.76 33.09 13.67
CA LEU A 40 8.44 32.16 14.77
C LEU A 40 9.39 32.42 15.93
N THR A 41 8.84 32.68 17.13
CA THR A 41 9.62 32.80 18.35
C THR A 41 9.32 31.61 19.26
N TYR A 42 10.34 30.88 19.66
CA TYR A 42 10.19 29.74 20.56
C TYR A 42 11.31 29.67 21.59
N ILE A 43 11.00 29.06 22.72
CA ILE A 43 11.92 28.74 23.79
C ILE A 43 12.11 27.23 23.84
N LEU A 44 13.36 26.80 23.86
CA LEU A 44 13.74 25.41 24.09
C LEU A 44 14.08 25.22 25.56
N GLU A 45 13.33 24.35 26.24
CA GLU A 45 13.66 23.89 27.59
C GLU A 45 14.43 22.57 27.49
N THR A 46 15.56 22.48 28.18
CA THR A 46 16.34 21.24 28.23
C THR A 46 16.90 21.06 29.64
N PRO A 47 16.67 19.91 30.29
CA PRO A 47 17.17 19.69 31.65
C PRO A 47 18.67 19.33 31.69
N ASN A 48 19.27 19.08 30.52
CA ASN A 48 20.64 18.63 30.41
C ASN A 48 21.53 19.71 29.79
N HIS A 49 22.61 20.07 30.49
CA HIS A 49 23.56 21.10 30.08
C HIS A 49 24.22 20.78 28.71
N ASN A 50 24.50 19.51 28.44
CA ASN A 50 25.08 19.07 27.16
C ASN A 50 24.10 19.26 26.00
N THR A 51 22.82 18.95 26.20
CA THR A 51 21.77 19.18 25.19
C THR A 51 21.55 20.66 24.94
N GLY A 52 21.61 21.48 25.99
CA GLY A 52 21.58 22.93 25.90
C GLY A 52 22.73 23.50 25.07
N ASN A 53 23.93 22.96 25.22
CA ASN A 53 25.08 23.33 24.42
C ASN A 53 24.95 22.92 22.95
N LEU A 54 24.41 21.73 22.68
CA LEU A 54 24.09 21.27 21.33
C LEU A 54 23.16 22.25 20.62
N ILE A 55 22.05 22.58 21.26
CA ILE A 55 21.03 23.49 20.71
C ILE A 55 21.65 24.90 20.50
N THR A 56 22.47 25.36 21.40
CA THR A 56 23.19 26.66 21.25
C THR A 56 24.11 26.64 20.05
N ASN A 57 24.86 25.56 19.88
CA ASN A 57 25.78 25.42 18.75
C ASN A 57 25.04 25.35 17.43
N LEU A 58 23.93 24.63 17.40
CA LEU A 58 23.03 24.56 16.25
C LEU A 58 22.45 25.93 15.89
N ALA A 59 21.95 26.65 16.87
CA ALA A 59 21.42 28.00 16.69
C ALA A 59 22.51 28.96 16.17
N ARG A 60 23.72 28.89 16.72
CA ARG A 60 24.85 29.68 16.28
C ARG A 60 25.29 29.35 14.85
N ILE A 61 25.37 28.07 14.49
CA ILE A 61 25.71 27.62 13.13
C ILE A 61 24.68 28.10 12.13
N CYS A 62 23.41 28.14 12.55
CA CYS A 62 22.31 28.63 11.74
C CYS A 62 22.20 30.14 11.70
N GLY A 63 23.07 30.87 12.40
CA GLY A 63 22.97 32.34 12.51
C GLY A 63 21.78 32.84 13.29
N LEU A 64 21.09 31.98 14.05
CA LEU A 64 19.97 32.34 14.89
C LEU A 64 20.46 33.10 16.12
N LYS A 65 19.78 34.17 16.48
CA LYS A 65 20.06 34.86 17.72
C LYS A 65 19.64 34.00 18.90
N THR A 66 20.61 33.67 19.77
CA THR A 66 20.35 32.88 20.97
C THR A 66 20.51 33.76 22.20
N ILE A 67 19.49 33.74 23.03
CA ILE A 67 19.57 34.37 24.37
C ILE A 67 19.75 33.23 25.37
N LYS A 68 20.90 33.24 26.04
CA LYS A 68 21.24 32.25 27.06
C LYS A 68 20.60 32.63 28.40
N ASN A 69 19.89 31.66 29.01
CA ASN A 69 19.49 31.76 30.38
C ASN A 69 20.39 30.86 31.25
N GLU A 70 20.72 31.25 32.43
CA GLU A 70 21.62 30.52 33.35
C GLU A 70 21.14 29.13 33.78
N LYS A 71 19.84 28.83 33.58
CA LYS A 71 19.19 27.57 33.95
C LYS A 71 18.81 26.71 32.73
N ASP A 72 19.67 26.59 31.75
CA ASP A 72 19.48 25.73 30.56
C ASP A 72 18.26 26.05 29.67
N MET A 73 17.68 27.21 29.84
CA MET A 73 16.60 27.71 29.00
C MET A 73 17.15 28.63 27.92
N LYS A 74 16.83 28.45 26.66
CA LYS A 74 17.34 29.21 25.54
C LYS A 74 16.23 29.72 24.64
N ILE A 75 16.27 30.99 24.34
CA ILE A 75 15.38 31.62 23.37
C ILE A 75 16.12 31.65 22.04
N ILE A 76 15.52 31.08 21.03
CA ILE A 76 16.08 31.05 19.68
C ILE A 76 15.16 31.89 18.79
N LYS A 77 15.72 32.95 18.25
CA LYS A 77 15.05 33.86 17.32
C LYS A 77 15.95 34.15 16.16
N GLY A 78 15.46 34.10 14.95
CA GLY A 78 16.20 34.60 13.79
C GLY A 78 15.77 34.04 12.46
N THR A 79 16.06 34.79 11.44
CA THR A 79 15.93 34.47 10.05
C THR A 79 17.31 34.38 9.41
N ILE A 80 17.49 33.43 8.50
CA ILE A 80 18.71 33.32 7.72
C ILE A 80 18.31 33.45 6.26
N PRO A 81 18.93 34.37 5.51
CA PRO A 81 18.81 34.38 4.07
C PRO A 81 19.38 33.07 3.56
N ALA A 82 18.57 32.23 2.99
CA ALA A 82 19.03 31.02 2.34
C ALA A 82 18.10 30.70 1.18
N SER A 83 18.70 30.34 0.08
CA SER A 83 17.98 29.91 -1.09
C SER A 83 18.21 28.41 -1.29
N ILE A 84 17.14 27.65 -1.50
CA ILE A 84 17.22 26.28 -1.98
C ILE A 84 17.41 26.28 -3.50
N ASN A 85 16.87 27.27 -4.18
CA ASN A 85 16.85 27.41 -5.65
C ASN A 85 17.69 28.57 -6.20
N GLY A 86 18.54 29.18 -5.38
CA GLY A 86 19.30 30.36 -5.81
C GLY A 86 18.63 31.70 -5.59
N ASP A 87 17.36 31.73 -5.13
CA ASP A 87 16.63 32.97 -4.84
C ASP A 87 16.87 33.45 -3.40
N ASN A 88 16.94 34.76 -3.19
CA ASN A 88 17.18 35.37 -1.89
C ASN A 88 15.92 35.36 -1.00
N GLU A 89 15.37 34.21 -0.72
CA GLU A 89 14.25 34.06 0.23
C GLU A 89 14.75 33.93 1.67
N GLU A 90 14.16 34.69 2.58
CA GLU A 90 14.42 34.52 4.01
C GLU A 90 13.82 33.21 4.51
N VAL A 91 14.62 32.36 5.11
CA VAL A 91 14.21 31.09 5.66
C VAL A 91 14.75 30.88 7.05
N TYR A 92 14.01 30.16 7.88
CA TYR A 92 14.53 29.56 9.10
C TYR A 92 15.16 28.23 8.75
N ILE A 93 16.41 28.03 9.11
CA ILE A 93 17.06 26.75 8.91
C ILE A 93 16.99 25.94 10.20
N PHE A 94 16.23 24.84 10.13
CA PHE A 94 16.18 23.90 11.24
C PHE A 94 17.28 22.85 11.05
N ARG A 95 18.18 22.77 12.03
CA ARG A 95 19.28 21.79 12.04
C ARG A 95 19.30 21.01 13.33
N MET A 96 19.71 19.74 13.22
CA MET A 96 19.97 18.86 14.36
C MET A 96 21.27 18.10 14.14
N GLY A 97 22.11 18.05 15.17
CA GLY A 97 23.42 17.37 15.07
C GLY A 97 24.32 17.89 13.93
N GLY A 98 24.23 19.20 13.61
CA GLY A 98 24.97 19.82 12.50
C GLY A 98 24.35 19.61 11.12
N ILE A 99 23.31 18.77 11.01
CA ILE A 99 22.62 18.46 9.76
C ILE A 99 21.46 19.43 9.56
N LYS A 100 21.36 19.98 8.36
CA LYS A 100 20.20 20.76 7.95
C LYS A 100 19.02 19.80 7.74
N VAL A 101 18.04 19.88 8.61
CA VAL A 101 16.84 19.03 8.59
C VAL A 101 15.78 19.65 7.70
N ALA A 102 15.54 20.97 7.86
CA ALA A 102 14.51 21.65 7.10
C ALA A 102 14.86 23.13 6.90
N ASN A 103 14.31 23.72 5.84
CA ASN A 103 14.12 25.17 5.72
C ASN A 103 12.65 25.48 5.95
N ILE A 104 12.37 26.44 6.79
CA ILE A 104 11.05 26.97 7.04
C ILE A 104 10.99 28.35 6.38
N TYR A 105 10.15 28.51 5.39
CA TYR A 105 9.96 29.78 4.71
C TYR A 105 8.98 30.67 5.47
N LYS A 106 9.05 31.97 5.26
CA LYS A 106 8.15 32.96 5.86
C LYS A 106 6.66 32.66 5.61
N ASP A 107 6.33 32.08 4.45
CA ASP A 107 4.99 31.69 4.08
C ASP A 107 4.52 30.37 4.71
N GLY A 108 5.33 29.76 5.57
CA GLY A 108 5.04 28.49 6.24
C GLY A 108 5.39 27.25 5.44
N ARG A 109 5.92 27.38 4.22
CA ARG A 109 6.49 26.24 3.49
C ARG A 109 7.64 25.64 4.26
N VAL A 110 7.79 24.33 4.18
CA VAL A 110 8.92 23.61 4.74
C VAL A 110 9.55 22.73 3.67
N ALA A 111 10.82 22.95 3.41
CA ALA A 111 11.60 22.11 2.52
C ALA A 111 12.51 21.19 3.33
N ILE A 112 12.25 19.90 3.29
CA ILE A 112 13.12 18.89 3.89
C ILE A 112 14.00 18.28 2.81
N LYS A 113 15.28 18.15 3.09
CA LYS A 113 16.30 17.77 2.08
C LYS A 113 16.25 16.29 1.68
N ALA A 114 15.56 15.45 2.44
CA ALA A 114 15.43 14.01 2.16
C ALA A 114 14.08 13.50 2.61
N THR A 115 13.69 12.32 2.18
CA THR A 115 12.55 11.62 2.76
C THR A 115 12.78 11.42 4.26
N ILE A 116 11.78 11.64 5.04
CA ILE A 116 11.90 11.73 6.51
C ILE A 116 12.45 10.45 7.16
N PRO A 117 12.14 9.22 6.70
CA PRO A 117 12.83 8.02 7.20
C PRO A 117 14.35 8.03 6.96
N ALA A 118 14.82 8.62 5.86
CA ALA A 118 16.25 8.76 5.59
C ALA A 118 16.90 9.84 6.46
N ILE A 119 16.18 10.92 6.76
CA ILE A 119 16.63 11.95 7.70
C ILE A 119 16.72 11.38 9.11
N SER A 120 15.73 10.65 9.55
CA SER A 120 15.70 10.00 10.87
C SER A 120 16.91 9.07 11.04
N LYS A 121 17.18 8.20 10.07
CA LYS A 121 18.38 7.34 10.10
C LYS A 121 19.68 8.12 10.12
N THR A 122 19.77 9.16 9.31
CA THR A 122 20.98 9.98 9.23
C THR A 122 21.19 10.79 10.51
N LEU A 123 20.14 11.36 11.07
CA LEU A 123 20.16 12.03 12.37
C LEU A 123 20.56 11.08 13.49
N MET A 124 19.94 9.91 13.55
CA MET A 124 20.24 8.87 14.53
C MET A 124 21.69 8.38 14.43
N SER A 125 22.22 8.22 13.23
CA SER A 125 23.61 7.78 13.03
C SER A 125 24.64 8.86 13.42
N GLN A 126 24.34 10.13 13.19
CA GLN A 126 25.23 11.24 13.48
C GLN A 126 25.08 11.80 14.89
N THR A 127 23.93 11.55 15.54
CA THR A 127 23.68 11.93 16.93
C THR A 127 24.00 10.81 17.94
N LYS A 128 24.74 9.80 17.53
CA LYS A 128 25.16 8.68 18.41
C LYS A 128 25.68 9.11 19.77
N ASN A 129 26.34 10.26 19.83
CA ASN A 129 26.90 10.84 21.07
C ASN A 129 25.85 11.53 21.95
N TYR A 130 24.66 11.78 21.44
CA TYR A 130 23.62 12.54 22.13
C TYR A 130 22.43 11.70 22.56
N ASN A 131 22.32 10.50 22.04
CA ASN A 131 21.40 9.46 22.52
C ASN A 131 19.95 9.92 22.75
N PHE A 132 19.38 10.76 21.90
CA PHE A 132 17.98 11.18 21.99
C PHE A 132 17.17 10.85 20.74
N SER A 133 15.91 10.51 20.94
CA SER A 133 14.93 10.32 19.90
C SER A 133 14.10 11.60 19.72
N ILE A 134 13.85 11.94 18.46
CA ILE A 134 13.06 13.11 18.10
C ILE A 134 11.63 12.67 17.84
N ASN A 135 10.67 13.38 18.42
CA ASN A 135 9.29 13.22 18.01
C ASN A 135 9.06 13.98 16.69
N GLU A 136 9.39 13.31 15.59
CA GLU A 136 9.32 13.88 14.24
C GLU A 136 7.92 14.36 13.89
N THR A 137 6.88 13.59 14.25
CA THR A 137 5.49 13.91 13.93
C THR A 137 5.06 15.24 14.51
N LEU A 138 5.45 15.54 15.77
CA LEU A 138 5.12 16.82 16.42
C LEU A 138 5.85 18.00 15.78
N VAL A 139 7.14 17.82 15.46
CA VAL A 139 7.94 18.85 14.79
C VAL A 139 7.38 19.17 13.41
N LYS A 140 7.10 18.14 12.61
CA LYS A 140 6.51 18.27 11.28
C LYS A 140 5.14 18.94 11.32
N SER A 141 4.27 18.46 12.19
CA SER A 141 2.92 19.00 12.37
C SER A 141 2.94 20.49 12.70
N TYR A 142 3.91 20.89 13.49
CA TYR A 142 4.09 22.28 13.88
C TYR A 142 4.60 23.16 12.73
N ILE A 143 5.61 22.67 12.01
CA ILE A 143 6.26 23.36 10.90
C ILE A 143 5.29 23.62 9.74
N LEU A 144 4.37 22.69 9.49
CA LEU A 144 3.40 22.75 8.38
C LEU A 144 2.07 23.45 8.74
N LYS A 145 1.97 24.08 9.90
CA LYS A 145 0.72 24.59 10.47
C LYS A 145 -0.18 25.38 9.50
N LYS A 146 0.37 26.22 8.65
CA LYS A 146 -0.41 27.06 7.70
C LYS A 146 -0.85 26.33 6.43
N ALA A 147 -0.01 25.45 5.90
CA ALA A 147 -0.24 24.75 4.65
C ALA A 147 -0.60 23.26 4.80
N LYS A 148 -0.67 22.79 6.04
CA LYS A 148 -0.87 21.39 6.37
C LYS A 148 -2.20 20.85 5.87
N PHE A 149 -2.16 19.71 5.23
CA PHE A 149 -3.36 18.97 4.88
C PHE A 149 -4.07 18.43 6.12
N ARG A 150 -5.38 18.35 6.04
CA ARG A 150 -6.24 17.90 7.14
C ARG A 150 -6.98 16.61 6.82
N THR A 151 -6.68 16.01 5.66
CA THR A 151 -7.35 14.81 5.21
C THR A 151 -6.35 13.73 4.79
N ASP A 152 -6.80 12.50 4.87
CA ASP A 152 -6.24 11.37 4.12
C ASP A 152 -7.40 10.72 3.34
N LEU A 153 -7.48 11.03 2.05
CA LEU A 153 -8.64 10.69 1.24
C LEU A 153 -8.45 9.42 0.41
N HIS A 154 -7.22 8.88 0.39
CA HIS A 154 -6.94 7.64 -0.32
C HIS A 154 -6.13 6.71 0.56
N THR A 155 -6.83 5.79 1.19
CA THR A 155 -6.20 4.80 2.06
C THR A 155 -7.05 3.53 2.18
N HIS A 156 -6.41 2.45 2.61
CA HIS A 156 -6.99 1.11 2.71
C HIS A 156 -6.86 0.55 4.12
N MET A 157 -7.96 -0.02 4.66
CA MET A 157 -8.04 -0.52 6.04
C MET A 157 -6.91 -1.47 6.44
N ASN A 158 -6.38 -2.22 5.48
CA ASN A 158 -5.34 -3.21 5.73
C ASN A 158 -3.91 -2.66 5.57
N ALA A 159 -3.73 -1.33 5.59
CA ALA A 159 -2.44 -0.67 5.44
C ALA A 159 -2.22 0.50 6.41
N MET A 160 -3.11 0.66 7.41
CA MET A 160 -3.27 1.89 8.18
C MET A 160 -2.36 2.07 9.38
N LEU A 161 -1.84 1.03 9.97
CA LEU A 161 -1.09 1.15 11.22
C LEU A 161 0.40 0.83 11.04
N PRO A 162 1.29 1.55 11.71
CA PRO A 162 2.71 1.22 11.73
C PRO A 162 2.96 -0.10 12.45
N SER A 163 4.11 -0.70 12.19
CA SER A 163 4.45 -2.04 12.65
C SER A 163 4.44 -2.18 14.17
N ASP A 164 4.90 -1.19 14.90
CA ASP A 164 4.91 -1.15 16.35
C ASP A 164 3.49 -1.22 16.95
N CYS A 165 2.56 -0.48 16.35
CA CYS A 165 1.16 -0.50 16.74
C CYS A 165 0.49 -1.85 16.42
N LEU A 166 0.76 -2.43 15.25
CA LEU A 166 0.25 -3.76 14.89
C LEU A 166 0.78 -4.85 15.81
N ILE A 167 2.06 -4.80 16.15
CA ILE A 167 2.68 -5.75 17.08
C ILE A 167 2.03 -5.62 18.47
N ALA A 168 1.83 -4.39 18.95
CA ALA A 168 1.17 -4.15 20.23
C ALA A 168 -0.29 -4.67 20.25
N LEU A 169 -1.05 -4.44 19.15
CA LEU A 169 -2.38 -5.04 18.97
C LEU A 169 -2.32 -6.57 18.99
N GLY A 170 -1.36 -7.14 18.27
CA GLY A 170 -1.15 -8.58 18.23
C GLY A 170 -0.86 -9.18 19.61
N LEU A 171 -0.09 -8.48 20.43
CA LEU A 171 0.20 -8.87 21.81
C LEU A 171 -1.06 -8.79 22.70
N VAL A 172 -1.74 -7.65 22.70
CA VAL A 172 -2.89 -7.39 23.58
C VAL A 172 -4.07 -8.30 23.24
N HIS A 173 -4.36 -8.47 21.95
CA HIS A 173 -5.43 -9.35 21.47
C HIS A 173 -5.00 -10.80 21.29
N GLN A 174 -3.73 -11.11 21.50
CA GLN A 174 -3.19 -12.46 21.46
C GLN A 174 -3.50 -13.16 20.13
N VAL A 175 -3.12 -12.53 19.01
CA VAL A 175 -3.35 -13.08 17.68
C VAL A 175 -2.55 -14.38 17.46
N ARG A 176 -3.05 -15.24 16.58
CA ARG A 176 -2.36 -16.45 16.14
C ARG A 176 -1.24 -16.09 15.18
N TYR A 177 -0.02 -16.50 15.49
CA TYR A 177 1.13 -16.26 14.64
C TYR A 177 1.58 -17.56 13.97
N PRO A 178 1.64 -17.63 12.62
CA PRO A 178 1.91 -18.88 11.91
C PRO A 178 3.35 -19.35 12.04
N LEU A 179 3.55 -20.64 12.20
CA LEU A 179 4.88 -21.28 12.20
C LEU A 179 5.65 -21.01 10.90
N TYR A 180 4.96 -20.88 9.78
CA TYR A 180 5.59 -20.53 8.50
C TYR A 180 6.43 -19.26 8.60
N TYR A 181 5.91 -18.20 9.24
CA TYR A 181 6.66 -16.95 9.38
C TYR A 181 7.77 -17.02 10.42
N ILE A 182 7.60 -17.83 11.48
CA ILE A 182 8.68 -18.10 12.43
C ILE A 182 9.87 -18.70 11.70
N LYS A 183 9.64 -19.73 10.87
CA LYS A 183 10.69 -20.37 10.07
C LYS A 183 11.29 -19.43 9.03
N LYS A 184 10.46 -18.74 8.29
CA LYS A 184 10.90 -17.89 7.16
C LYS A 184 11.70 -16.66 7.62
N LEU A 185 11.34 -16.07 8.76
CA LEU A 185 12.06 -14.95 9.36
C LEU A 185 13.26 -15.42 10.22
N GLY A 186 13.41 -16.71 10.46
CA GLY A 186 14.42 -17.23 11.38
C GLY A 186 14.22 -16.67 12.80
N LEU A 187 12.98 -16.68 13.28
CA LEU A 187 12.64 -16.26 14.65
C LEU A 187 13.03 -17.37 15.63
N THR A 188 13.50 -16.99 16.80
CA THR A 188 13.95 -17.91 17.83
C THR A 188 12.82 -18.21 18.81
N LEU A 189 12.49 -19.47 18.97
CA LEU A 189 11.57 -20.00 19.97
C LEU A 189 12.33 -20.37 21.26
N SER A 190 11.67 -20.32 22.40
CA SER A 190 12.16 -21.00 23.58
C SER A 190 12.01 -22.53 23.41
N LYS A 191 12.80 -23.33 24.12
CA LYS A 191 12.72 -24.81 24.01
C LYS A 191 11.30 -25.34 24.23
N LYS A 192 10.60 -24.80 25.23
CA LYS A 192 9.22 -25.19 25.52
C LYS A 192 8.30 -24.85 24.36
N GLN A 193 8.39 -23.64 23.80
CA GLN A 193 7.58 -23.21 22.65
C GLN A 193 7.87 -24.06 21.43
N GLU A 194 9.12 -24.44 21.21
CA GLU A 194 9.51 -25.30 20.09
C GLU A 194 8.88 -26.69 20.21
N GLU A 195 8.95 -27.32 21.39
CA GLU A 195 8.31 -28.62 21.64
C GLU A 195 6.78 -28.57 21.43
N GLU A 196 6.13 -27.55 21.98
CA GLU A 196 4.68 -27.36 21.87
C GLU A 196 4.20 -27.13 20.44
N ILE A 197 4.89 -26.26 19.68
CA ILE A 197 4.45 -25.92 18.32
C ILE A 197 4.71 -27.07 17.32
N TYR A 198 5.80 -27.84 17.49
CA TYR A 198 6.04 -28.99 16.62
C TYR A 198 5.09 -30.16 16.92
N LYS A 199 4.70 -30.35 18.17
CA LYS A 199 3.63 -31.30 18.52
C LYS A 199 2.29 -30.90 17.86
N GLN A 200 1.94 -29.62 17.92
CA GLN A 200 0.75 -29.11 17.23
C GLN A 200 0.87 -29.30 15.71
N ARG A 201 2.06 -29.06 15.14
CA ARG A 201 2.31 -29.23 13.70
C ARG A 201 2.04 -30.69 13.25
N GLU A 202 2.43 -31.68 14.04
CA GLU A 202 2.15 -33.10 13.76
C GLU A 202 0.64 -33.39 13.74
N GLU A 203 -0.14 -32.75 14.61
CA GLU A 203 -1.60 -32.86 14.58
C GLU A 203 -2.21 -32.18 13.35
N VAL A 204 -1.68 -31.01 12.98
CA VAL A 204 -2.12 -30.31 11.77
C VAL A 204 -1.78 -31.11 10.51
N GLU A 205 -0.61 -31.75 10.45
CA GLU A 205 -0.19 -32.60 9.32
C GLU A 205 -1.18 -33.72 9.04
N LYS A 206 -1.77 -34.29 10.06
CA LYS A 206 -2.80 -35.37 9.93
C LYS A 206 -4.05 -34.88 9.20
N LEU A 207 -4.37 -33.58 9.25
CA LEU A 207 -5.50 -32.99 8.55
C LEU A 207 -5.29 -32.88 7.02
N PHE A 208 -4.06 -33.02 6.55
CA PHE A 208 -3.65 -32.87 5.17
C PHE A 208 -3.16 -34.16 4.51
N VAL A 209 -3.46 -35.34 5.11
CA VAL A 209 -3.05 -36.67 4.56
C VAL A 209 -3.62 -36.89 3.17
N ASP A 210 -4.86 -36.48 2.95
CA ASP A 210 -5.58 -36.65 1.67
C ASP A 210 -5.45 -35.41 0.77
N SER A 211 -4.51 -34.53 1.04
CA SER A 211 -4.33 -33.30 0.26
C SER A 211 -3.64 -33.58 -1.09
N ASP A 212 -4.12 -32.94 -2.15
CA ASP A 212 -3.45 -32.97 -3.46
C ASP A 212 -2.12 -32.20 -3.48
N LEU A 213 -1.88 -31.37 -2.46
CA LEU A 213 -0.64 -30.62 -2.28
C LEU A 213 0.51 -31.56 -1.92
N LYS A 214 1.68 -31.30 -2.50
CA LYS A 214 2.91 -32.10 -2.25
C LYS A 214 4.14 -31.19 -2.05
N GLY A 215 5.15 -31.74 -1.41
CA GLY A 215 6.44 -31.10 -1.24
C GLY A 215 6.36 -29.80 -0.42
N LYS A 216 7.01 -28.75 -0.91
CA LYS A 216 7.09 -27.44 -0.26
C LYS A 216 5.71 -26.78 -0.02
N TYR A 217 4.75 -26.99 -0.95
CA TYR A 217 3.41 -26.43 -0.80
C TYR A 217 2.61 -27.09 0.31
N LEU A 218 2.70 -28.41 0.44
CA LEU A 218 2.11 -29.10 1.56
C LEU A 218 2.73 -28.68 2.87
N THR A 219 4.06 -28.63 2.94
CA THR A 219 4.80 -28.14 4.12
C THR A 219 4.37 -26.73 4.50
N ARG A 220 4.30 -25.82 3.53
CA ARG A 220 3.84 -24.46 3.75
C ARG A 220 2.41 -24.42 4.27
N LYS A 221 1.51 -25.21 3.66
CA LYS A 221 0.12 -25.27 4.10
C LYS A 221 -0.04 -25.76 5.52
N ILE A 222 0.75 -26.76 5.92
CA ILE A 222 0.79 -27.24 7.30
C ILE A 222 1.33 -26.14 8.23
N ASP A 223 2.46 -25.54 7.89
CA ASP A 223 3.09 -24.48 8.70
C ASP A 223 2.22 -23.19 8.78
N ASP A 224 1.47 -22.85 7.72
CA ASP A 224 0.50 -21.74 7.73
C ASP A 224 -0.72 -22.01 8.64
N ASN A 225 -1.01 -23.27 8.93
CA ASN A 225 -2.12 -23.68 9.81
C ASN A 225 -1.64 -24.14 11.21
N THR A 226 -0.34 -24.04 11.47
CA THR A 226 0.24 -24.28 12.79
C THR A 226 0.55 -22.92 13.42
N PHE A 227 0.00 -22.64 14.59
CA PHE A 227 0.05 -21.31 15.18
C PHE A 227 0.59 -21.33 16.61
N ILE A 228 1.28 -20.25 16.98
CA ILE A 228 1.57 -19.91 18.37
C ILE A 228 0.76 -18.68 18.78
N ASN A 229 0.38 -18.59 20.04
CA ASN A 229 -0.14 -17.36 20.61
C ASN A 229 0.96 -16.29 20.58
N PHE A 230 0.73 -15.16 19.90
CA PHE A 230 1.74 -14.14 19.70
C PHE A 230 2.24 -13.51 21.02
N ALA A 231 1.33 -13.34 21.99
CA ALA A 231 1.72 -12.84 23.30
C ALA A 231 2.60 -13.85 24.06
N ASP A 232 2.27 -15.13 23.99
CA ASP A 232 3.11 -16.18 24.57
C ASP A 232 4.48 -16.21 23.91
N PHE A 233 4.51 -16.14 22.57
CA PHE A 233 5.75 -16.17 21.80
C PHE A 233 6.74 -15.06 22.21
N ILE A 234 6.23 -13.87 22.50
CA ILE A 234 7.10 -12.73 22.86
C ILE A 234 7.34 -12.65 24.38
N LEU A 235 6.27 -12.72 25.19
CA LEU A 235 6.36 -12.45 26.63
C LEU A 235 6.98 -13.60 27.42
N ASN A 236 6.87 -14.83 26.96
CA ASN A 236 7.51 -16.00 27.55
C ASN A 236 8.83 -16.39 26.84
N ASN A 237 9.40 -15.45 26.08
CA ASN A 237 10.67 -15.60 25.38
C ASN A 237 11.45 -14.27 25.32
N LEU A 238 11.52 -13.58 26.43
CA LEU A 238 12.05 -12.21 26.50
C LEU A 238 13.53 -12.11 26.14
N GLU A 239 14.30 -13.16 26.33
CA GLU A 239 15.73 -13.23 25.96
C GLU A 239 15.93 -13.05 24.45
N ASN A 240 15.00 -13.53 23.62
CA ASN A 240 15.05 -13.44 22.17
C ASN A 240 14.15 -12.30 21.61
N ALA A 241 13.40 -11.61 22.48
CA ALA A 241 12.37 -10.65 22.05
C ALA A 241 12.93 -9.49 21.23
N THR A 242 14.11 -8.98 21.55
CA THR A 242 14.72 -7.86 20.81
C THR A 242 14.91 -8.19 19.33
N GLU A 243 15.53 -9.32 19.05
CA GLU A 243 15.82 -9.72 17.67
C GLU A 243 14.55 -10.18 16.95
N ASN A 244 13.68 -10.93 17.63
CA ASN A 244 12.40 -11.36 17.07
C ASN A 244 11.52 -10.17 16.69
N LEU A 245 11.31 -9.20 17.58
CA LEU A 245 10.50 -8.02 17.31
C LEU A 245 11.07 -7.19 16.15
N LYS A 246 12.39 -7.03 16.08
CA LYS A 246 13.04 -6.33 14.98
C LYS A 246 12.80 -6.99 13.63
N LYS A 247 12.88 -8.33 13.56
CA LYS A 247 12.60 -9.09 12.33
C LYS A 247 11.11 -9.02 11.95
N ILE A 248 10.22 -9.14 12.93
CA ILE A 248 8.77 -9.03 12.71
C ILE A 248 8.41 -7.65 12.21
N SER A 249 8.90 -6.57 12.85
CA SER A 249 8.65 -5.20 12.42
C SER A 249 9.06 -4.99 10.96
N LYS A 250 10.27 -5.42 10.58
CA LYS A 250 10.74 -5.34 9.19
C LYS A 250 9.89 -6.12 8.19
N SER A 251 9.17 -7.13 8.63
CA SER A 251 8.29 -7.93 7.77
C SER A 251 6.95 -7.26 7.48
N LEU A 252 6.61 -6.18 8.17
CA LEU A 252 5.32 -5.53 8.12
C LEU A 252 5.29 -4.25 7.29
N GLU A 253 6.44 -3.73 6.87
CA GLU A 253 6.55 -2.46 6.15
C GLU A 253 7.26 -2.64 4.81
N ILE A 254 6.80 -1.92 3.79
CA ILE A 254 7.52 -1.76 2.52
C ILE A 254 8.59 -0.68 2.71
N LEU A 255 9.81 -1.09 2.91
CA LEU A 255 10.96 -0.20 3.05
C LEU A 255 11.78 -0.20 1.77
N LYS A 256 12.27 0.98 1.35
CA LYS A 256 13.12 1.13 0.18
C LYS A 256 14.44 0.34 0.28
N ASP A 257 14.97 0.16 1.49
CA ASP A 257 16.23 -0.56 1.76
C ASP A 257 16.02 -2.04 2.11
N GLY A 258 14.90 -2.60 1.76
CA GLY A 258 14.55 -3.95 2.14
C GLY A 258 15.39 -5.00 1.43
N GLN A 259 16.48 -5.45 2.03
CA GLN A 259 16.86 -6.86 1.91
C GLN A 259 15.71 -7.68 2.53
N ALA A 260 14.65 -7.80 1.79
CA ALA A 260 13.46 -8.42 2.29
C ALA A 260 13.62 -9.93 2.15
N VAL A 261 13.58 -10.60 3.25
CA VAL A 261 13.24 -12.03 3.30
C VAL A 261 11.91 -12.28 2.57
N PHE A 262 11.08 -11.24 2.50
CA PHE A 262 9.78 -11.23 1.84
C PHE A 262 9.73 -10.23 0.69
N THR A 263 8.99 -10.59 -0.36
CA THR A 263 8.51 -9.64 -1.37
C THR A 263 7.54 -8.65 -0.72
N ASN A 264 7.29 -7.51 -1.39
CA ASN A 264 6.30 -6.55 -0.90
C ASN A 264 4.91 -7.18 -0.74
N LEU A 265 4.54 -8.07 -1.64
CA LEU A 265 3.28 -8.80 -1.58
C LEU A 265 3.21 -9.76 -0.38
N GLU A 266 4.29 -10.46 -0.06
CA GLU A 266 4.34 -11.30 1.14
C GLU A 266 4.27 -10.48 2.43
N LYS A 267 4.87 -9.29 2.46
CA LYS A 267 4.73 -8.34 3.58
C LYS A 267 3.28 -7.88 3.74
N LEU A 268 2.63 -7.52 2.63
CA LEU A 268 1.22 -7.17 2.62
C LEU A 268 0.35 -8.32 3.15
N TYR A 269 0.69 -9.57 2.80
CA TYR A 269 -0.02 -10.74 3.30
C TYR A 269 0.10 -10.89 4.82
N ILE A 270 1.31 -10.78 5.39
CA ILE A 270 1.51 -10.84 6.84
C ILE A 270 0.76 -9.71 7.54
N TYR A 271 0.92 -8.50 7.06
CA TYR A 271 0.24 -7.33 7.57
C TYR A 271 -1.27 -7.56 7.61
N ARG A 272 -1.83 -7.96 6.48
CA ARG A 272 -3.27 -8.09 6.28
C ARG A 272 -3.88 -9.27 7.05
N TYR A 273 -3.30 -10.45 6.93
CA TYR A 273 -3.94 -11.67 7.41
C TYR A 273 -3.52 -12.08 8.82
N VAL A 274 -2.33 -11.70 9.27
CA VAL A 274 -1.89 -12.02 10.63
C VAL A 274 -2.29 -10.91 11.61
N PHE A 275 -1.95 -9.67 11.30
CA PHE A 275 -2.14 -8.56 12.24
C PHE A 275 -3.41 -7.75 11.98
N ALA A 276 -3.69 -7.36 10.73
CA ALA A 276 -4.81 -6.47 10.44
C ALA A 276 -6.19 -7.16 10.49
N LYS A 277 -6.27 -8.39 10.00
CA LYS A 277 -7.45 -9.26 10.09
C LYS A 277 -7.30 -10.36 11.13
N GLY A 278 -6.25 -10.34 11.90
CA GLY A 278 -5.79 -11.41 12.77
C GLY A 278 -6.90 -12.13 13.53
N THR A 279 -6.70 -13.41 13.73
CA THR A 279 -7.59 -14.21 14.56
C THR A 279 -6.97 -14.41 15.92
N GLU A 280 -7.73 -14.16 16.96
CA GLU A 280 -7.29 -14.38 18.33
C GLU A 280 -6.99 -15.86 18.60
N SER A 281 -6.01 -16.13 19.46
CA SER A 281 -5.71 -17.47 19.91
C SER A 281 -6.83 -18.05 20.76
N LYS A 282 -7.12 -19.32 20.58
CA LYS A 282 -8.11 -20.03 21.43
C LYS A 282 -7.65 -20.13 22.87
N GLU A 283 -6.38 -20.44 23.07
CA GLU A 283 -5.73 -20.49 24.37
C GLU A 283 -5.07 -19.14 24.63
N LYS A 284 -5.61 -18.41 25.61
CA LYS A 284 -5.10 -17.10 26.00
C LYS A 284 -4.26 -17.21 27.25
N ILE A 285 -3.10 -16.60 27.22
CA ILE A 285 -2.28 -16.41 28.41
C ILE A 285 -2.78 -15.22 29.24
N LYS A 286 -2.52 -15.24 30.52
CA LYS A 286 -2.76 -14.08 31.37
C LYS A 286 -1.66 -13.04 31.14
N ILE A 287 -2.01 -11.94 30.48
CA ILE A 287 -1.06 -10.84 30.28
C ILE A 287 -0.86 -10.13 31.62
N ASN A 288 0.40 -10.08 32.04
CA ASN A 288 0.83 -9.38 33.24
C ASN A 288 1.51 -8.07 32.83
N LEU A 289 1.08 -6.96 33.43
CA LEU A 289 1.70 -5.64 33.19
C LEU A 289 3.22 -5.64 33.42
N ASN A 290 3.71 -6.43 34.37
CA ASN A 290 5.14 -6.53 34.61
C ASN A 290 5.89 -7.21 33.47
N LEU A 291 5.27 -8.16 32.75
CA LEU A 291 5.83 -8.76 31.54
C LEU A 291 5.86 -7.76 30.39
N ILE A 292 4.79 -7.01 30.19
CA ILE A 292 4.76 -5.95 29.16
C ILE A 292 5.84 -4.89 29.42
N LYS A 293 6.06 -4.50 30.68
CA LYS A 293 7.13 -3.56 31.05
C LYS A 293 8.55 -4.06 30.69
N GLN A 294 8.73 -5.38 30.55
CA GLN A 294 10.00 -6.00 30.18
C GLN A 294 10.23 -6.07 28.67
N ILE A 295 9.24 -5.74 27.85
CA ILE A 295 9.42 -5.68 26.39
C ILE A 295 10.57 -4.70 26.10
N PRO A 296 11.60 -5.14 25.33
CA PRO A 296 12.78 -4.34 25.11
C PRO A 296 12.54 -3.14 24.19
N ASP A 297 11.58 -3.26 23.27
CA ASP A 297 11.18 -2.17 22.38
C ASP A 297 10.30 -1.18 23.12
N LYS A 298 10.73 0.09 23.13
CA LYS A 298 10.07 1.15 23.90
C LYS A 298 8.74 1.57 23.34
N ASP A 299 8.63 1.63 22.01
CA ASP A 299 7.44 2.11 21.34
C ASP A 299 6.34 1.04 21.42
N ILE A 300 6.65 -0.21 21.08
CA ILE A 300 5.75 -1.35 21.26
C ILE A 300 5.27 -1.44 22.72
N LYS A 301 6.20 -1.32 23.68
CA LYS A 301 5.87 -1.34 25.10
C LYS A 301 4.92 -0.22 25.51
N SER A 302 5.20 1.02 25.10
CA SER A 302 4.37 2.18 25.44
C SER A 302 2.97 2.04 24.87
N ILE A 303 2.86 1.60 23.61
CA ILE A 303 1.59 1.37 22.93
C ILE A 303 0.80 0.23 23.61
N ALA A 304 1.46 -0.89 23.90
CA ALA A 304 0.82 -2.03 24.56
C ALA A 304 0.32 -1.68 25.99
N LEU A 305 1.10 -0.91 26.77
CA LEU A 305 0.66 -0.43 28.07
C LEU A 305 -0.56 0.46 27.95
N LYS A 306 -0.59 1.39 26.99
CA LYS A 306 -1.75 2.25 26.73
C LYS A 306 -2.98 1.45 26.30
N MET A 307 -2.82 0.44 25.45
CA MET A 307 -3.90 -0.47 25.09
C MET A 307 -4.47 -1.21 26.31
N LEU A 308 -3.60 -1.66 27.22
CA LEU A 308 -4.05 -2.31 28.46
C LEU A 308 -4.76 -1.34 29.41
N GLU A 309 -4.38 -0.06 29.45
CA GLU A 309 -5.15 0.97 30.16
C GLU A 309 -6.55 1.12 29.55
N ASP A 310 -6.65 1.13 28.22
CA ASP A 310 -7.94 1.18 27.51
C ASP A 310 -8.82 -0.06 27.81
N LYS A 311 -8.23 -1.19 28.21
CA LYS A 311 -8.97 -2.40 28.63
C LYS A 311 -9.39 -2.42 30.09
N GLN A 312 -9.07 -1.40 30.88
CA GLN A 312 -9.56 -1.32 32.25
C GLN A 312 -11.07 -1.08 32.31
N LYS A 313 -11.69 -1.57 33.35
CA LYS A 313 -13.15 -1.58 33.50
C LYS A 313 -13.82 -0.20 33.33
N GLU A 314 -13.17 0.86 33.73
CA GLU A 314 -13.67 2.23 33.66
C GLU A 314 -13.52 2.88 32.25
N SER A 315 -12.79 2.25 31.36
CA SER A 315 -12.58 2.78 30.03
C SER A 315 -13.78 2.52 29.12
N PRO A 316 -14.17 3.48 28.26
CA PRO A 316 -15.20 3.26 27.24
C PRO A 316 -14.80 2.18 26.21
N TYR A 317 -13.51 1.85 26.14
CA TYR A 317 -12.93 0.88 25.21
C TYR A 317 -12.65 -0.48 25.84
N CYS A 318 -13.09 -0.72 27.06
CA CYS A 318 -12.78 -1.97 27.79
C CYS A 318 -13.26 -3.24 27.08
N LYS A 319 -14.35 -3.15 26.33
CA LYS A 319 -14.95 -4.28 25.58
C LYS A 319 -14.55 -4.36 24.11
N ASN A 320 -13.75 -3.41 23.62
CA ASN A 320 -13.35 -3.38 22.23
C ASN A 320 -12.72 -4.70 21.79
N ASN A 321 -13.14 -5.19 20.64
CA ASN A 321 -12.44 -6.24 19.93
C ASN A 321 -11.20 -5.71 19.18
N LEU A 322 -10.47 -6.59 18.49
CA LEU A 322 -9.27 -6.21 17.73
C LEU A 322 -9.55 -5.11 16.68
N ARG A 323 -10.67 -5.21 15.97
CA ARG A 323 -11.03 -4.25 14.91
C ARG A 323 -11.38 -2.88 15.48
N GLN A 324 -12.11 -2.83 16.56
CA GLN A 324 -12.48 -1.59 17.27
C GLN A 324 -11.23 -0.90 17.85
N ASP A 325 -10.33 -1.64 18.49
CA ASP A 325 -9.06 -1.08 18.98
C ASP A 325 -8.17 -0.62 17.82
N LYS A 326 -8.17 -1.33 16.71
CA LYS A 326 -7.47 -0.91 15.51
C LYS A 326 -7.99 0.45 15.01
N LEU A 327 -9.31 0.64 14.95
CA LEU A 327 -9.91 1.94 14.58
C LEU A 327 -9.54 3.05 15.55
N LEU A 328 -9.57 2.78 16.84
CA LEU A 328 -9.15 3.74 17.88
C LEU A 328 -7.69 4.18 17.65
N TRP A 329 -6.81 3.24 17.40
CA TRP A 329 -5.39 3.55 17.20
C TRP A 329 -5.12 4.23 15.85
N ILE A 330 -5.85 3.90 14.79
CA ILE A 330 -5.84 4.65 13.54
C ILE A 330 -6.21 6.12 13.79
N ALA A 331 -7.28 6.36 14.53
CA ALA A 331 -7.72 7.71 14.86
C ALA A 331 -6.69 8.47 15.72
N ARG A 332 -6.08 7.82 16.70
CA ARG A 332 -5.00 8.41 17.52
C ARG A 332 -3.76 8.75 16.71
N GLU A 333 -3.37 7.90 15.75
CA GLU A 333 -2.28 8.19 14.83
C GLU A 333 -2.60 9.42 13.97
N TYR A 334 -3.80 9.49 13.41
CA TYR A 334 -4.23 10.65 12.65
C TYR A 334 -4.38 11.92 13.52
N GLN A 335 -4.82 11.80 14.74
CA GLN A 335 -4.82 12.92 15.70
C GLN A 335 -3.41 13.48 15.89
N ARG A 336 -2.41 12.61 16.06
CA ARG A 336 -1.01 13.03 16.17
C ARG A 336 -0.51 13.76 14.93
N GLN A 337 -0.95 13.34 13.75
CA GLN A 337 -0.66 14.00 12.48
C GLN A 337 -1.49 15.29 12.29
N GLY A 338 -2.50 15.53 13.14
CA GLY A 338 -3.43 16.65 13.00
C GLY A 338 -4.39 16.53 11.84
N ILE A 339 -4.68 15.30 11.42
CA ILE A 339 -5.67 14.98 10.41
C ILE A 339 -7.06 15.04 11.05
N TYR A 340 -7.99 15.62 10.33
CA TYR A 340 -9.36 15.82 10.77
C TYR A 340 -10.35 14.85 10.15
N TYR A 341 -10.15 14.53 8.86
CA TYR A 341 -11.10 13.72 8.08
C TYR A 341 -10.37 12.66 7.25
N VAL A 342 -10.86 11.44 7.28
CA VAL A 342 -10.25 10.27 6.63
C VAL A 342 -11.31 9.43 5.93
N GLU A 343 -10.98 8.92 4.73
CA GLU A 343 -11.81 7.95 4.02
C GLU A 343 -11.03 6.66 3.77
N ILE A 344 -11.50 5.58 4.37
CA ILE A 344 -10.87 4.27 4.35
C ILE A 344 -11.64 3.31 3.44
N ALA A 345 -10.99 2.75 2.44
CA ALA A 345 -11.57 1.66 1.65
C ALA A 345 -11.46 0.33 2.39
N ASP A 346 -12.58 -0.39 2.55
CA ASP A 346 -12.61 -1.70 3.22
C ASP A 346 -13.39 -2.74 2.42
N THR A 347 -12.72 -3.87 2.14
CA THR A 347 -13.31 -5.02 1.44
C THR A 347 -14.29 -5.84 2.29
N VAL A 348 -14.35 -5.63 3.60
CA VAL A 348 -15.35 -6.29 4.45
C VAL A 348 -16.75 -5.82 4.08
N LEU A 349 -16.89 -4.58 3.64
CA LEU A 349 -18.16 -3.98 3.20
C LEU A 349 -18.71 -4.54 1.87
N THR A 350 -17.99 -5.46 1.20
CA THR A 350 -18.51 -6.22 0.05
C THR A 350 -18.92 -7.63 0.39
N LYS A 351 -18.78 -8.05 1.66
CA LYS A 351 -19.11 -9.40 2.09
C LYS A 351 -20.57 -9.49 2.53
N LYS A 352 -21.33 -10.32 1.83
CA LYS A 352 -22.74 -10.56 2.14
C LYS A 352 -22.92 -11.02 3.59
N GLY A 353 -23.95 -10.51 4.23
CA GLY A 353 -24.42 -10.94 5.54
C GLY A 353 -23.55 -10.50 6.72
N ILE A 354 -23.35 -11.40 7.65
CA ILE A 354 -22.78 -11.10 8.98
C ILE A 354 -21.49 -10.28 8.98
N PRO A 355 -20.46 -10.56 8.16
CA PRO A 355 -19.19 -9.80 8.27
C PRO A 355 -19.31 -8.30 8.00
N ALA A 356 -20.13 -7.89 7.03
CA ALA A 356 -20.35 -6.47 6.75
C ALA A 356 -21.22 -5.83 7.84
N ILE A 357 -22.26 -6.54 8.28
CA ILE A 357 -23.18 -6.07 9.32
C ILE A 357 -22.46 -5.88 10.65
N GLU A 358 -21.63 -6.83 11.07
CA GLU A 358 -20.81 -6.69 12.28
C GLU A 358 -19.90 -5.46 12.22
N LEU A 359 -19.32 -5.18 11.05
CA LEU A 359 -18.54 -3.94 10.91
C LEU A 359 -19.42 -2.69 11.11
N LEU A 360 -20.63 -2.65 10.53
CA LEU A 360 -21.55 -1.52 10.73
C LEU A 360 -21.98 -1.36 12.19
N GLU A 361 -22.27 -2.46 12.89
CA GLU A 361 -22.61 -2.47 14.31
C GLU A 361 -21.43 -1.93 15.15
N GLU A 362 -20.21 -2.40 14.88
CA GLU A 362 -18.99 -1.93 15.55
C GLU A 362 -18.71 -0.43 15.31
N LEU A 363 -18.95 0.06 14.07
CA LEU A 363 -18.78 1.47 13.75
C LEU A 363 -19.79 2.33 14.51
N ASP A 364 -21.05 1.92 14.55
CA ASP A 364 -22.10 2.66 15.27
C ASP A 364 -21.83 2.74 16.78
N GLU A 365 -21.28 1.67 17.35
CA GLU A 365 -20.89 1.59 18.76
C GLU A 365 -19.69 2.47 19.12
N ILE A 366 -18.59 2.40 18.34
CA ILE A 366 -17.30 2.92 18.76
C ILE A 366 -16.96 4.31 18.19
N MET A 367 -17.42 4.63 16.98
CA MET A 367 -17.02 5.85 16.29
C MET A 367 -17.40 7.13 17.04
N PRO A 368 -18.58 7.25 17.68
CA PRO A 368 -18.89 8.43 18.45
C PRO A 368 -17.90 8.73 19.58
N GLN A 369 -17.40 7.67 20.24
CA GLN A 369 -16.39 7.81 21.31
C GLN A 369 -15.02 8.18 20.75
N ILE A 370 -14.62 7.55 19.65
CA ILE A 370 -13.37 7.84 18.94
C ILE A 370 -13.36 9.29 18.45
N GLU A 371 -14.42 9.75 17.81
CA GLU A 371 -14.53 11.13 17.33
C GLU A 371 -14.50 12.15 18.47
N LYS A 372 -15.12 11.83 19.61
CA LYS A 372 -15.10 12.67 20.80
C LYS A 372 -13.70 12.77 21.41
N GLU A 373 -12.95 11.67 21.46
CA GLU A 373 -11.60 11.65 22.03
C GLU A 373 -10.59 12.33 21.11
N THR A 374 -10.61 12.00 19.84
CA THR A 374 -9.54 12.34 18.89
C THR A 374 -9.83 13.53 18.01
N GLY A 375 -11.09 13.89 17.83
CA GLY A 375 -11.54 14.87 16.85
C GLY A 375 -11.45 14.37 15.39
N VAL A 376 -11.00 13.12 15.15
CA VAL A 376 -10.81 12.56 13.81
C VAL A 376 -12.10 11.90 13.34
N LYS A 377 -12.55 12.27 12.14
CA LYS A 377 -13.73 11.71 11.50
C LYS A 377 -13.33 10.68 10.46
N ILE A 378 -13.56 9.42 10.75
CA ILE A 378 -13.28 8.32 9.82
C ILE A 378 -14.58 7.92 9.12
N ARG A 379 -14.51 7.81 7.78
CA ARG A 379 -15.60 7.33 6.93
C ARG A 379 -15.09 6.21 6.04
N PHE A 380 -16.01 5.42 5.48
CA PHE A 380 -15.65 4.21 4.77
C PHE A 380 -16.15 4.24 3.33
N LEU A 381 -15.35 3.64 2.46
CA LEU A 381 -15.70 3.35 1.09
C LEU A 381 -15.83 1.83 0.92
N VAL A 382 -16.87 1.40 0.23
CA VAL A 382 -17.06 0.00 -0.12
C VAL A 382 -16.04 -0.39 -1.19
N ALA A 383 -15.06 -1.19 -0.81
CA ALA A 383 -13.96 -1.55 -1.69
C ALA A 383 -14.28 -2.76 -2.56
N ILE A 384 -14.63 -2.51 -3.81
CA ILE A 384 -14.91 -3.52 -4.83
C ILE A 384 -13.61 -3.87 -5.54
N ARG A 385 -13.23 -5.13 -5.58
CA ARG A 385 -12.06 -5.56 -6.34
C ARG A 385 -12.38 -5.65 -7.82
N ARG A 386 -11.52 -5.06 -8.65
CA ARG A 386 -11.64 -5.12 -10.11
C ARG A 386 -11.60 -6.54 -10.64
N ILE A 387 -10.81 -7.40 -9.99
CA ILE A 387 -10.69 -8.81 -10.31
C ILE A 387 -10.87 -9.60 -9.02
N PRO A 388 -11.81 -10.54 -9.00
CA PRO A 388 -12.02 -11.39 -7.84
C PRO A 388 -10.85 -12.35 -7.68
N LEU A 389 -10.18 -12.27 -6.54
CA LEU A 389 -9.05 -13.13 -6.19
C LEU A 389 -9.44 -14.57 -5.83
N THR A 390 -10.73 -14.81 -5.59
CA THR A 390 -11.24 -16.07 -5.02
C THR A 390 -12.15 -16.85 -5.95
N ILE A 391 -12.27 -16.46 -7.20
CA ILE A 391 -13.12 -17.13 -8.21
C ILE A 391 -12.81 -18.61 -8.33
N ILE A 392 -11.64 -19.02 -7.94
CA ILE A 392 -11.13 -20.37 -8.13
C ILE A 392 -11.76 -21.39 -7.16
N LYS A 393 -12.28 -20.95 -6.00
CA LYS A 393 -12.76 -21.90 -4.97
C LYS A 393 -14.23 -22.28 -5.05
N ASP A 394 -15.11 -21.43 -5.58
CA ASP A 394 -16.51 -21.54 -5.27
C ASP A 394 -17.47 -21.56 -6.47
N ASN A 395 -17.06 -21.90 -7.68
CA ASN A 395 -17.88 -21.83 -8.89
C ASN A 395 -18.55 -20.44 -9.12
N LEU A 396 -18.06 -19.39 -8.45
CA LEU A 396 -18.51 -18.03 -8.63
C LEU A 396 -17.96 -17.49 -9.96
N THR A 397 -18.85 -17.09 -10.84
CA THR A 397 -18.47 -16.32 -12.02
C THR A 397 -18.08 -14.90 -11.58
N SER A 398 -17.24 -14.22 -12.37
CA SER A 398 -16.92 -12.80 -12.13
C SER A 398 -18.19 -11.93 -12.06
N GLU A 399 -19.17 -12.28 -12.88
CA GLU A 399 -20.49 -11.66 -12.90
C GLU A 399 -21.21 -11.80 -11.57
N ASN A 400 -21.28 -13.01 -11.03
CA ASN A 400 -21.95 -13.26 -9.76
C ASN A 400 -21.24 -12.57 -8.60
N TYR A 401 -19.92 -12.56 -8.60
CA TYR A 401 -19.12 -11.87 -7.61
C TYR A 401 -19.40 -10.35 -7.61
N LEU A 402 -19.34 -9.70 -8.76
CA LEU A 402 -19.58 -8.27 -8.88
C LEU A 402 -21.03 -7.90 -8.56
N ARG A 403 -21.99 -8.74 -8.93
CA ARG A 403 -23.40 -8.55 -8.59
C ARG A 403 -23.62 -8.64 -7.09
N GLU A 404 -23.05 -9.64 -6.43
CA GLU A 404 -23.14 -9.78 -4.98
C GLU A 404 -22.52 -8.56 -4.28
N ASN A 405 -21.33 -8.14 -4.70
CA ASN A 405 -20.68 -6.94 -4.16
C ASN A 405 -21.54 -5.69 -4.34
N LEU A 406 -22.21 -5.53 -5.48
CA LEU A 406 -23.09 -4.41 -5.76
C LEU A 406 -24.35 -4.42 -4.87
N ASN A 407 -24.94 -5.59 -4.67
CA ASN A 407 -26.10 -5.76 -3.79
C ASN A 407 -25.74 -5.40 -2.34
N VAL A 408 -24.59 -5.91 -1.85
CA VAL A 408 -24.10 -5.58 -0.51
C VAL A 408 -23.79 -4.07 -0.41
N LEU A 409 -23.15 -3.48 -1.43
CA LEU A 409 -22.89 -2.04 -1.47
C LEU A 409 -24.17 -1.23 -1.26
N LYS A 410 -25.24 -1.54 -1.99
CA LYS A 410 -26.54 -0.85 -1.86
C LYS A 410 -27.09 -0.95 -0.45
N ALA A 411 -26.97 -2.10 0.20
CA ALA A 411 -27.45 -2.32 1.56
C ALA A 411 -26.59 -1.58 2.61
N VAL A 412 -25.27 -1.77 2.61
CA VAL A 412 -24.37 -1.16 3.63
C VAL A 412 -24.26 0.35 3.48
N SER A 413 -24.50 0.87 2.28
CA SER A 413 -24.49 2.31 2.01
C SER A 413 -25.63 3.07 2.69
N ARG A 414 -26.56 2.40 3.36
CA ARG A 414 -27.54 3.07 4.25
C ARG A 414 -26.85 3.63 5.51
N SER A 415 -25.76 3.02 5.97
CA SER A 415 -25.02 3.50 7.13
C SER A 415 -24.40 4.88 6.90
N PRO A 416 -24.48 5.81 7.86
CA PRO A 416 -23.87 7.13 7.73
C PRO A 416 -22.35 7.09 7.66
N TYR A 417 -21.73 6.02 8.13
CA TYR A 417 -20.28 5.84 8.08
C TYR A 417 -19.78 5.41 6.69
N VAL A 418 -20.66 4.91 5.81
CA VAL A 418 -20.33 4.50 4.44
C VAL A 418 -20.66 5.64 3.50
N VAL A 419 -19.65 6.32 2.96
CA VAL A 419 -19.80 7.56 2.20
C VAL A 419 -19.49 7.41 0.71
N GLY A 420 -19.09 6.23 0.28
CA GLY A 420 -18.74 6.00 -1.12
C GLY A 420 -18.34 4.56 -1.42
N SER A 421 -17.89 4.38 -2.64
CA SER A 421 -17.32 3.13 -3.15
C SER A 421 -15.95 3.37 -3.74
N ASP A 422 -15.19 2.29 -3.91
CA ASP A 422 -13.85 2.31 -4.48
C ASP A 422 -13.60 1.05 -5.31
N PHE A 423 -13.17 1.21 -6.55
CA PHE A 423 -12.71 0.11 -7.38
C PHE A 423 -11.21 -0.08 -7.17
N ILE A 424 -10.86 -1.13 -6.42
CA ILE A 424 -9.49 -1.43 -5.97
C ILE A 424 -8.89 -2.66 -6.65
N GLY A 425 -7.61 -2.88 -6.41
CA GLY A 425 -6.84 -4.02 -6.90
C GLY A 425 -5.90 -3.62 -8.03
N GLU A 426 -5.05 -4.55 -8.45
CA GLU A 426 -4.10 -4.26 -9.52
C GLU A 426 -4.83 -3.80 -10.80
N GLU A 427 -4.34 -2.73 -11.39
CA GLU A 427 -4.86 -2.16 -12.63
C GLU A 427 -4.38 -2.96 -13.84
N ILE A 428 -4.89 -4.19 -13.97
CA ILE A 428 -4.53 -5.12 -15.05
C ILE A 428 -5.60 -5.26 -16.12
N ASN A 429 -6.78 -4.69 -15.91
CA ASN A 429 -7.89 -4.73 -16.86
C ASN A 429 -8.32 -3.33 -17.26
N ASP A 430 -8.88 -3.23 -18.46
CA ASP A 430 -9.53 -2.03 -18.94
C ASP A 430 -10.76 -1.72 -18.07
N ILE A 431 -10.85 -0.50 -17.56
CA ILE A 431 -11.97 -0.12 -16.69
C ILE A 431 -13.31 -0.19 -17.39
N SER A 432 -13.36 -0.07 -18.71
CA SER A 432 -14.60 -0.23 -19.48
C SER A 432 -15.24 -1.62 -19.35
N GLU A 433 -14.46 -2.63 -18.97
CA GLU A 433 -15.01 -3.96 -18.62
C GLU A 433 -15.95 -3.90 -17.42
N LEU A 434 -15.75 -2.93 -16.53
CA LEU A 434 -16.58 -2.72 -15.34
C LEU A 434 -17.71 -1.68 -15.59
N SER A 435 -17.84 -1.16 -16.81
CA SER A 435 -18.86 -0.16 -17.14
C SER A 435 -20.27 -0.53 -16.66
N PRO A 436 -20.75 -1.80 -16.82
CA PRO A 436 -22.08 -2.17 -16.31
C PRO A 436 -22.21 -2.01 -14.78
N VAL A 437 -21.18 -2.34 -14.00
CA VAL A 437 -21.17 -2.18 -12.55
C VAL A 437 -21.10 -0.70 -12.16
N ILE A 438 -20.26 0.07 -12.86
CA ILE A 438 -20.13 1.52 -12.66
C ILE A 438 -21.47 2.19 -12.94
N LYS A 439 -22.16 1.83 -14.03
CA LYS A 439 -23.48 2.33 -14.40
C LYS A 439 -24.52 2.10 -13.29
N GLU A 440 -24.56 0.91 -12.71
CA GLU A 440 -25.47 0.59 -11.60
C GLU A 440 -25.18 1.44 -10.36
N ILE A 441 -23.90 1.70 -10.04
CA ILE A 441 -23.53 2.57 -8.94
C ILE A 441 -23.89 4.02 -9.25
N VAL A 442 -23.62 4.49 -10.46
CA VAL A 442 -24.01 5.84 -10.92
C VAL A 442 -25.52 6.05 -10.80
N GLN A 443 -26.33 5.07 -11.23
CA GLN A 443 -27.78 5.13 -11.11
C GLN A 443 -28.26 5.10 -9.66
N TYR A 444 -27.63 4.29 -8.80
CA TYR A 444 -27.88 4.29 -7.36
C TYR A 444 -27.62 5.69 -6.78
N VAL A 445 -26.47 6.29 -7.10
CA VAL A 445 -26.10 7.63 -6.63
C VAL A 445 -27.09 8.68 -7.13
N ALA A 446 -27.45 8.65 -8.42
CA ALA A 446 -28.33 9.64 -9.03
C ALA A 446 -29.76 9.60 -8.48
N LYS A 447 -30.26 8.40 -8.12
CA LYS A 447 -31.65 8.18 -7.72
C LYS A 447 -31.85 8.17 -6.21
N GLU A 448 -30.88 7.60 -5.45
CA GLU A 448 -31.07 7.32 -4.03
C GLU A 448 -30.13 8.09 -3.11
N ASP A 449 -28.89 8.37 -3.53
CA ASP A 449 -27.85 8.92 -2.65
C ASP A 449 -26.89 9.89 -3.34
N ASN A 450 -27.36 11.07 -3.70
CA ASN A 450 -26.62 12.07 -4.45
C ASN A 450 -25.40 12.68 -3.74
N GLY A 451 -25.19 12.37 -2.47
CA GLY A 451 -24.00 12.76 -1.70
C GLY A 451 -22.85 11.73 -1.74
N TYR A 452 -23.13 10.57 -2.26
CA TYR A 452 -22.21 9.45 -2.34
C TYR A 452 -21.03 9.72 -3.30
N THR A 453 -19.84 9.28 -2.93
CA THR A 453 -18.62 9.45 -3.74
C THR A 453 -18.24 8.15 -4.44
N ILE A 454 -18.00 8.21 -5.74
CA ILE A 454 -17.46 7.08 -6.51
C ILE A 454 -15.96 7.29 -6.66
N ARG A 455 -15.15 6.37 -6.13
CA ARG A 455 -13.70 6.34 -6.34
C ARG A 455 -13.32 5.20 -7.27
N ILE A 456 -12.38 5.46 -8.17
CA ILE A 456 -11.86 4.48 -9.11
C ILE A 456 -10.34 4.61 -9.11
N HIS A 457 -9.61 3.53 -8.83
CA HIS A 457 -8.18 3.47 -9.09
C HIS A 457 -7.96 3.50 -10.60
N ALA A 458 -7.32 4.52 -11.10
CA ALA A 458 -7.06 4.68 -12.53
C ALA A 458 -5.76 5.45 -12.77
N GLY A 459 -4.97 5.00 -13.72
CA GLY A 459 -3.69 5.60 -14.05
C GLY A 459 -2.60 5.33 -13.00
N GLU A 460 -2.72 4.29 -12.19
CA GLU A 460 -1.63 3.81 -11.35
C GLU A 460 -0.56 3.12 -12.19
N ASN A 461 -0.95 2.63 -13.35
CA ASN A 461 -0.20 1.73 -14.18
C ASN A 461 0.05 2.29 -15.57
N ASP A 462 1.32 2.28 -16.01
CA ASP A 462 1.74 2.77 -17.32
C ASP A 462 1.10 2.01 -18.51
N SER A 463 0.68 0.78 -18.29
CA SER A 463 0.09 -0.06 -19.35
C SER A 463 -1.36 0.29 -19.72
N LEU A 464 -2.06 1.06 -18.89
CA LEU A 464 -3.48 1.35 -19.05
C LEU A 464 -3.76 2.86 -18.96
N ARG A 465 -3.01 3.65 -19.72
CA ARG A 465 -3.07 5.11 -19.74
C ARG A 465 -4.46 5.66 -20.04
N ASP A 466 -5.26 4.92 -20.82
CA ASP A 466 -6.63 5.30 -21.13
C ASP A 466 -7.60 5.15 -19.96
N ASN A 467 -7.24 4.43 -18.90
CA ASN A 467 -8.17 4.13 -17.81
C ASN A 467 -8.68 5.39 -17.08
N VAL A 468 -7.87 6.44 -16.99
CA VAL A 468 -8.32 7.73 -16.44
C VAL A 468 -9.47 8.29 -17.27
N LYS A 469 -9.28 8.39 -18.57
CA LYS A 469 -10.29 8.87 -19.53
C LYS A 469 -11.52 7.96 -19.55
N LYS A 470 -11.31 6.66 -19.67
CA LYS A 470 -12.38 5.66 -19.69
C LYS A 470 -13.19 5.62 -18.40
N SER A 471 -12.57 5.89 -17.26
CA SER A 471 -13.30 6.00 -15.98
C SER A 471 -14.30 7.15 -16.02
N ILE A 472 -13.91 8.31 -16.53
CA ILE A 472 -14.80 9.46 -16.71
C ILE A 472 -15.93 9.10 -17.69
N GLN A 473 -15.60 8.47 -18.82
CA GLN A 473 -16.58 8.02 -19.81
C GLN A 473 -17.59 7.03 -19.21
N CYS A 474 -17.15 6.00 -18.49
CA CYS A 474 -18.06 5.04 -17.86
C CYS A 474 -19.04 5.69 -16.90
N ILE A 475 -18.60 6.71 -16.15
CA ILE A 475 -19.48 7.48 -15.26
C ILE A 475 -20.50 8.30 -16.08
N LYS A 476 -20.05 9.00 -17.13
CA LYS A 476 -20.94 9.77 -18.02
C LYS A 476 -21.98 8.88 -18.71
N GLU A 477 -21.55 7.77 -19.26
CA GLU A 477 -22.41 6.78 -19.93
C GLU A 477 -23.36 6.07 -18.96
N GLY A 478 -23.03 6.08 -17.68
CA GLY A 478 -23.90 5.59 -16.61
C GLY A 478 -25.09 6.51 -16.32
N LEU A 479 -25.08 7.76 -16.75
CA LEU A 479 -26.14 8.76 -16.49
C LEU A 479 -27.26 8.68 -17.52
N GLU A 480 -28.49 8.85 -17.06
CA GLU A 480 -29.67 9.09 -17.90
C GLU A 480 -29.78 10.57 -18.25
N PRO A 481 -30.46 10.93 -19.36
CA PRO A 481 -30.66 12.34 -19.75
C PRO A 481 -31.23 13.18 -18.60
N GLY A 482 -30.58 14.31 -18.32
CA GLY A 482 -31.00 15.24 -17.27
C GLY A 482 -30.47 14.93 -15.87
N GLN A 483 -29.80 13.80 -15.65
CA GLN A 483 -29.14 13.53 -14.40
C GLN A 483 -27.84 14.33 -14.28
N LYS A 484 -27.49 14.70 -13.04
CA LYS A 484 -26.26 15.44 -12.75
C LYS A 484 -25.08 14.49 -12.57
N MET A 485 -23.90 14.95 -12.95
CA MET A 485 -22.64 14.24 -12.70
C MET A 485 -22.49 13.95 -11.21
N PRO A 486 -22.27 12.69 -10.80
CA PRO A 486 -22.04 12.35 -9.41
C PRO A 486 -20.68 12.88 -8.94
N ARG A 487 -20.46 12.92 -7.64
CA ARG A 487 -19.14 13.15 -7.10
C ARG A 487 -18.28 11.93 -7.35
N PHE A 488 -17.12 12.14 -7.96
CA PHE A 488 -16.18 11.03 -8.18
C PHE A 488 -14.74 11.48 -8.03
N ARG A 489 -13.87 10.53 -7.73
CA ARG A 489 -12.44 10.73 -7.61
C ARG A 489 -11.70 9.61 -8.31
N LEU A 490 -10.55 9.93 -8.88
CA LEU A 490 -9.69 9.01 -9.59
C LEU A 490 -8.40 8.84 -8.76
N GLY A 491 -8.22 7.65 -8.24
CA GLY A 491 -7.02 7.30 -7.46
C GLY A 491 -5.80 7.17 -8.37
N HIS A 492 -4.68 7.69 -7.91
CA HIS A 492 -3.38 7.74 -8.55
C HIS A 492 -3.26 8.77 -9.69
N GLY A 493 -3.96 8.64 -10.80
CA GLY A 493 -3.87 9.58 -11.92
C GLY A 493 -2.45 9.80 -12.47
N LEU A 494 -1.54 8.85 -12.21
CA LEU A 494 -0.12 8.95 -12.48
C LEU A 494 0.18 8.83 -13.98
N TYR A 495 -0.52 7.94 -14.65
CA TYR A 495 -0.38 7.65 -16.05
C TYR A 495 -1.67 7.96 -16.82
N THR A 496 -1.57 8.79 -17.83
CA THR A 496 -2.67 9.16 -18.70
C THR A 496 -2.11 9.55 -20.08
N GLU A 497 -2.94 10.07 -20.95
CA GLU A 497 -2.53 10.74 -22.17
C GLU A 497 -1.48 11.82 -21.89
N ASP A 498 -0.58 12.04 -22.84
CA ASP A 498 0.36 13.16 -22.72
C ASP A 498 -0.41 14.48 -22.73
N LEU A 499 -0.33 15.22 -21.63
CA LEU A 499 -1.11 16.43 -21.40
C LEU A 499 -0.74 17.59 -22.35
N ASP A 500 0.35 17.47 -23.12
CA ASP A 500 0.74 18.45 -24.14
C ASP A 500 0.08 18.20 -25.49
N THR A 501 -0.45 17.00 -25.71
CA THR A 501 -1.14 16.63 -26.95
C THR A 501 -2.56 17.23 -26.99
N GLU A 502 -3.18 17.21 -28.15
CA GLU A 502 -4.58 17.63 -28.31
C GLU A 502 -5.53 16.70 -27.53
N GLU A 503 -5.23 15.41 -27.45
CA GLU A 503 -5.95 14.42 -26.66
C GLU A 503 -5.83 14.73 -25.16
N GLY A 504 -4.62 15.04 -24.69
CA GLY A 504 -4.37 15.42 -23.31
C GLY A 504 -5.08 16.71 -22.91
N LYS A 505 -5.10 17.72 -23.77
CA LYS A 505 -5.86 18.97 -23.54
C LYS A 505 -7.37 18.71 -23.45
N LYS A 506 -7.91 17.86 -24.34
CA LYS A 506 -9.33 17.46 -24.27
C LYS A 506 -9.63 16.73 -22.96
N LEU A 507 -8.72 15.87 -22.49
CA LEU A 507 -8.89 15.20 -21.20
C LEU A 507 -8.90 16.19 -20.04
N ILE A 508 -8.03 17.20 -20.05
CA ILE A 508 -8.03 18.28 -19.04
C ILE A 508 -9.35 19.04 -19.05
N GLU A 509 -9.88 19.39 -20.23
CA GLU A 509 -11.18 20.05 -20.37
C GLU A 509 -12.30 19.18 -19.82
N GLU A 510 -12.32 17.90 -20.15
CA GLU A 510 -13.31 16.93 -19.67
C GLU A 510 -13.24 16.77 -18.14
N MET A 511 -12.05 16.73 -17.54
CA MET A 511 -11.87 16.71 -16.09
C MET A 511 -12.47 17.96 -15.42
N LYS A 512 -12.27 19.14 -16.01
CA LYS A 512 -12.85 20.40 -15.50
C LYS A 512 -14.37 20.41 -15.58
N GLU A 513 -14.92 20.05 -16.74
CA GLU A 513 -16.36 20.00 -16.98
C GLU A 513 -17.08 19.03 -16.05
N THR A 514 -16.49 17.88 -15.81
CA THR A 514 -17.05 16.83 -14.95
C THR A 514 -16.79 17.04 -13.47
N GLY A 515 -15.86 17.94 -13.11
CA GLY A 515 -15.45 18.18 -11.74
C GLY A 515 -14.64 17.03 -11.14
N ALA A 516 -13.93 16.28 -11.97
CA ALA A 516 -13.06 15.17 -11.54
C ALA A 516 -12.04 15.62 -10.50
N VAL A 517 -11.81 14.82 -9.49
CA VAL A 517 -10.77 15.03 -8.48
C VAL A 517 -9.75 13.89 -8.58
N LEU A 518 -8.48 14.23 -8.71
CA LEU A 518 -7.39 13.27 -8.72
C LEU A 518 -6.79 13.11 -7.32
N GLU A 519 -6.46 11.88 -6.95
CA GLU A 519 -5.86 11.55 -5.65
C GLU A 519 -4.43 11.03 -5.85
N PHE A 520 -3.46 11.62 -5.18
CA PHE A 520 -2.05 11.30 -5.35
C PHE A 520 -1.42 10.69 -4.11
N GLN A 521 -0.63 9.62 -4.29
CA GLN A 521 0.02 8.81 -3.26
C GLN A 521 1.50 8.60 -3.67
N LEU A 522 2.32 9.63 -3.47
CA LEU A 522 3.69 9.64 -3.99
C LEU A 522 4.56 8.51 -3.42
N THR A 523 4.50 8.31 -2.11
CA THR A 523 5.35 7.30 -1.44
C THR A 523 5.01 5.89 -1.88
N SER A 524 3.72 5.54 -1.98
CA SER A 524 3.31 4.20 -2.42
C SER A 524 3.73 3.95 -3.87
N ASN A 525 3.52 4.92 -4.75
CA ASN A 525 3.90 4.83 -6.16
C ASN A 525 5.41 4.62 -6.34
N VAL A 526 6.23 5.32 -5.56
CA VAL A 526 7.69 5.15 -5.58
C VAL A 526 8.10 3.80 -5.01
N ARG A 527 7.52 3.39 -3.88
CA ARG A 527 7.89 2.15 -3.19
C ARG A 527 7.42 0.88 -3.88
N LEU A 528 6.31 0.95 -4.60
CA LEU A 528 5.82 -0.14 -5.45
C LEU A 528 6.49 -0.17 -6.83
N ASN A 529 7.43 0.74 -7.09
CA ASN A 529 8.09 0.91 -8.39
C ASN A 529 7.10 1.23 -9.55
N ASN A 530 5.96 1.85 -9.21
CA ASN A 530 5.01 2.30 -10.22
C ASN A 530 5.48 3.57 -10.93
N LEU A 531 6.37 4.33 -10.29
CA LEU A 531 6.95 5.57 -10.82
C LEU A 531 8.46 5.44 -10.97
N SER A 532 8.93 5.37 -12.20
CA SER A 532 10.36 5.24 -12.50
C SER A 532 11.13 6.56 -12.48
N LYS A 533 10.47 7.69 -12.77
CA LYS A 533 11.09 9.03 -12.85
C LYS A 533 10.19 10.08 -12.24
N LEU A 534 10.69 10.75 -11.20
CA LEU A 534 9.96 11.80 -10.49
C LEU A 534 9.64 13.01 -11.38
N GLU A 535 10.52 13.34 -12.34
CA GLU A 535 10.33 14.46 -13.27
C GLU A 535 9.11 14.26 -14.19
N LYS A 536 8.64 13.03 -14.34
CA LYS A 536 7.46 12.70 -15.14
C LYS A 536 6.16 12.68 -14.33
N HIS A 537 6.21 12.98 -13.04
CA HIS A 537 5.03 12.97 -12.20
C HIS A 537 4.05 14.10 -12.63
N PRO A 538 2.79 13.79 -12.93
CA PRO A 538 1.88 14.75 -13.57
C PRO A 538 1.24 15.77 -12.63
N LEU A 539 1.34 15.58 -11.30
CA LEU A 539 0.61 16.39 -10.31
C LEU A 539 0.77 17.90 -10.51
N LYS A 540 2.02 18.37 -10.69
CA LYS A 540 2.26 19.81 -10.88
C LYS A 540 1.56 20.35 -12.13
N ARG A 541 1.59 19.59 -13.21
CA ARG A 541 0.91 19.95 -14.46
C ARG A 541 -0.61 19.97 -14.34
N TYR A 542 -1.17 19.04 -13.57
CA TYR A 542 -2.60 19.08 -13.26
C TYR A 542 -2.97 20.36 -12.50
N LEU A 543 -2.18 20.71 -11.47
CA LEU A 543 -2.40 21.93 -10.68
C LEU A 543 -2.22 23.22 -11.50
N GLU A 544 -1.26 23.25 -12.42
CA GLU A 544 -1.07 24.34 -13.37
C GLU A 544 -2.26 24.50 -14.33
N ASN A 545 -2.98 23.43 -14.61
CA ASN A 545 -4.18 23.41 -15.41
C ASN A 545 -5.48 23.50 -14.57
N ASP A 546 -5.39 23.88 -13.29
CA ASP A 546 -6.51 24.03 -12.37
C ASP A 546 -7.38 22.77 -12.19
N ILE A 547 -6.80 21.58 -12.38
CA ILE A 547 -7.45 20.32 -12.06
C ILE A 547 -7.47 20.14 -10.53
N LYS A 548 -8.61 19.70 -10.01
CA LYS A 548 -8.76 19.41 -8.58
C LYS A 548 -7.93 18.21 -8.18
N CYS A 549 -6.99 18.42 -7.27
CA CYS A 549 -6.10 17.37 -6.77
C CYS A 549 -6.14 17.33 -5.25
N VAL A 550 -6.03 16.13 -4.69
CA VAL A 550 -5.88 15.88 -3.25
C VAL A 550 -4.82 14.82 -3.02
N GLN A 551 -4.39 14.68 -1.78
CA GLN A 551 -3.42 13.65 -1.40
C GLN A 551 -4.08 12.50 -0.63
N GLY A 552 -3.41 11.36 -0.64
CA GLY A 552 -3.63 10.22 0.23
C GLY A 552 -2.33 9.49 0.52
N THR A 553 -2.33 8.64 1.53
CA THR A 553 -1.14 7.86 1.90
C THR A 553 -1.13 6.45 1.31
N ASP A 554 -2.27 6.01 0.76
CA ASP A 554 -2.53 4.63 0.34
C ASP A 554 -2.46 3.60 1.50
N GLY A 555 -2.04 4.07 2.66
CA GLY A 555 -1.90 3.29 3.88
C GLY A 555 -0.60 3.61 4.61
N PHE A 556 -0.65 4.63 5.44
CA PHE A 556 0.53 5.24 6.07
C PHE A 556 1.40 4.23 6.83
N GLY A 557 0.80 3.23 7.46
CA GLY A 557 1.54 2.24 8.24
C GLY A 557 2.32 1.27 7.38
N PHE A 558 1.72 0.76 6.32
CA PHE A 558 2.35 -0.23 5.44
C PHE A 558 3.46 0.38 4.58
N TYR A 559 3.23 1.60 4.08
CA TYR A 559 4.22 2.30 3.26
C TYR A 559 5.24 3.10 4.09
N GLY A 560 5.10 3.13 5.42
CA GLY A 560 6.00 3.84 6.32
C GLY A 560 6.11 5.34 5.99
N THR A 561 4.98 5.97 5.78
CA THR A 561 4.82 7.39 5.50
C THR A 561 3.77 7.98 6.43
N ASP A 562 3.52 9.25 6.36
CA ASP A 562 2.34 9.90 6.93
C ASP A 562 1.88 11.04 6.00
N THR A 563 0.77 11.66 6.30
CA THR A 563 0.22 12.73 5.47
C THR A 563 1.13 13.95 5.38
N ILE A 564 1.93 14.18 6.40
CA ILE A 564 2.92 15.26 6.44
C ILE A 564 4.12 14.88 5.58
N ASP A 565 4.57 13.63 5.67
CA ASP A 565 5.65 13.10 4.84
C ASP A 565 5.30 13.14 3.35
N GLU A 566 4.07 12.77 2.99
CA GLU A 566 3.55 12.90 1.62
C GLU A 566 3.63 14.35 1.14
N GLN A 567 3.13 15.29 1.94
CA GLN A 567 3.15 16.70 1.60
C GLN A 567 4.58 17.22 1.41
N LEU A 568 5.48 16.89 2.33
CA LEU A 568 6.88 17.28 2.26
C LEU A 568 7.62 16.61 1.09
N ALA A 569 7.30 15.36 0.80
CA ALA A 569 7.83 14.66 -0.37
C ALA A 569 7.37 15.33 -1.68
N MET A 570 6.10 15.69 -1.80
CA MET A 570 5.59 16.43 -2.96
C MET A 570 6.31 17.78 -3.13
N GLN A 571 6.55 18.49 -2.03
CA GLN A 571 7.30 19.75 -2.07
C GLN A 571 8.74 19.54 -2.55
N ASN A 572 9.44 18.59 -1.96
CA ASN A 572 10.88 18.40 -2.21
C ASN A 572 11.19 17.69 -3.53
N LEU A 573 10.38 16.74 -3.91
CA LEU A 573 10.64 15.85 -5.03
C LEU A 573 9.93 16.33 -6.32
N LEU A 574 8.73 16.91 -6.18
CA LEU A 574 7.95 17.40 -7.32
C LEU A 574 8.03 18.93 -7.47
N GLY A 575 8.65 19.63 -6.53
CA GLY A 575 8.79 21.08 -6.56
C GLY A 575 7.47 21.84 -6.45
N LEU A 576 6.51 21.30 -5.69
CA LEU A 576 5.26 22.00 -5.43
C LEU A 576 5.50 23.24 -4.58
N THR A 577 4.81 24.31 -4.94
CA THR A 577 4.85 25.60 -4.24
C THR A 577 3.77 25.69 -3.17
N ASN A 578 3.85 26.71 -2.32
CA ASN A 578 2.78 26.99 -1.37
C ASN A 578 1.42 27.25 -2.07
N GLU A 579 1.46 27.90 -3.23
CA GLU A 579 0.24 28.14 -4.04
C GLU A 579 -0.39 26.82 -4.50
N ASP A 580 0.41 25.86 -4.95
CA ASP A 580 -0.05 24.52 -5.32
C ASP A 580 -0.72 23.82 -4.14
N PHE A 581 -0.11 23.87 -2.95
CA PHE A 581 -0.71 23.31 -1.74
C PHE A 581 -1.99 24.03 -1.34
N MET A 582 -2.08 25.34 -1.51
CA MET A 582 -3.32 26.07 -1.22
C MET A 582 -4.45 25.69 -2.18
N LYS A 583 -4.14 25.42 -3.47
CA LYS A 583 -5.13 24.86 -4.41
C LYS A 583 -5.65 23.51 -3.90
N MET A 584 -4.76 22.60 -3.51
CA MET A 584 -5.13 21.28 -2.96
C MET A 584 -5.94 21.42 -1.66
N ARG A 585 -5.52 22.31 -0.76
CA ARG A 585 -6.23 22.59 0.49
C ARG A 585 -7.67 23.08 0.27
N LYS A 586 -7.88 23.91 -0.74
CA LYS A 586 -9.23 24.36 -1.11
C LYS A 586 -10.13 23.19 -1.49
N VAL A 587 -9.59 22.22 -2.24
CA VAL A 587 -10.34 21.01 -2.62
C VAL A 587 -10.64 20.15 -1.39
N GLU A 588 -9.67 19.98 -0.46
CA GLU A 588 -9.93 19.33 0.83
C GLU A 588 -11.08 19.99 1.60
N ASP A 589 -11.05 21.34 1.69
CA ASP A 589 -12.05 22.09 2.44
C ASP A 589 -13.45 21.89 1.83
N GLU A 590 -13.56 21.90 0.49
CA GLU A 590 -14.81 21.58 -0.23
C GLU A 590 -15.30 20.15 0.10
N ILE A 591 -14.40 19.19 0.18
CA ILE A 591 -14.74 17.80 0.50
C ILE A 591 -15.19 17.69 1.96
N ILE A 592 -14.45 18.27 2.90
CA ILE A 592 -14.80 18.24 4.33
C ILE A 592 -16.19 18.86 4.55
N GLU A 593 -16.43 20.05 4.01
CA GLU A 593 -17.72 20.74 4.15
C GLU A 593 -18.88 19.89 3.62
N HIS A 594 -18.70 19.32 2.43
CA HIS A 594 -19.68 18.41 1.85
C HIS A 594 -19.92 17.19 2.75
N GLN A 595 -18.86 16.52 3.20
CA GLN A 595 -18.98 15.29 3.97
C GLN A 595 -19.59 15.50 5.35
N GLU A 596 -19.35 16.65 5.98
CA GLU A 596 -20.01 17.01 7.25
C GLU A 596 -21.52 17.17 7.10
N LYS A 597 -21.94 17.86 6.03
CA LYS A 597 -23.35 18.01 5.71
C LYS A 597 -23.99 16.69 5.37
N TYR A 598 -23.35 15.93 4.50
CA TYR A 598 -23.81 14.62 4.04
C TYR A 598 -23.97 13.62 5.19
N PHE A 599 -23.01 13.56 6.09
CA PHE A 599 -23.08 12.70 7.28
C PHE A 599 -24.28 13.02 8.17
N LYS A 600 -24.56 14.30 8.39
CA LYS A 600 -25.72 14.74 9.19
C LYS A 600 -27.04 14.32 8.54
N GLU A 601 -27.16 14.56 7.25
CA GLU A 601 -28.36 14.18 6.49
C GLU A 601 -28.55 12.65 6.45
N LYS A 602 -27.47 11.93 6.22
CA LYS A 602 -27.46 10.46 6.15
C LYS A 602 -27.75 9.83 7.49
N SER A 603 -27.20 10.36 8.60
CA SER A 603 -27.50 9.90 9.95
C SER A 603 -28.99 10.03 10.30
N LYS A 604 -29.65 11.08 9.82
CA LYS A 604 -31.12 11.23 9.99
C LYS A 604 -31.86 10.16 9.20
N LYS A 605 -31.54 10.00 7.91
CA LYS A 605 -32.17 8.99 7.04
C LYS A 605 -31.94 7.57 7.56
N PHE A 606 -30.77 7.29 8.13
CA PHE A 606 -30.45 5.98 8.71
C PHE A 606 -31.32 5.66 9.93
N LYS A 607 -31.55 6.61 10.81
CA LYS A 607 -32.45 6.45 11.95
C LYS A 607 -33.90 6.16 11.49
N GLU A 608 -34.35 6.87 10.47
CA GLU A 608 -35.66 6.66 9.85
C GLU A 608 -35.73 5.26 9.19
N PHE A 609 -34.68 4.84 8.51
CA PHE A 609 -34.59 3.48 7.92
C PHE A 609 -34.63 2.37 8.97
N LEU A 610 -33.89 2.54 10.06
CA LEU A 610 -33.93 1.55 11.16
C LEU A 610 -35.33 1.40 11.76
N ASN A 611 -36.05 2.48 11.93
CA ASN A 611 -37.43 2.48 12.46
C ASN A 611 -37.61 1.57 13.69
N GLY A 612 -36.68 1.66 14.65
CA GLY A 612 -36.67 0.85 15.87
C GLY A 612 -36.09 -0.56 15.76
N ARG A 613 -35.74 -1.03 14.55
CA ARG A 613 -35.00 -2.29 14.34
C ARG A 613 -33.53 -2.13 14.67
N THR A 614 -32.87 -3.23 14.94
CA THR A 614 -31.39 -3.29 14.98
C THR A 614 -30.78 -3.11 13.57
N ILE A 615 -29.51 -2.71 13.50
CA ILE A 615 -28.78 -2.63 12.24
C ILE A 615 -28.82 -3.98 11.52
N ARG A 616 -28.61 -5.06 12.25
CA ARG A 616 -28.63 -6.44 11.73
C ARG A 616 -29.96 -6.79 11.08
N GLU A 617 -31.06 -6.59 11.77
CA GLU A 617 -32.41 -6.87 11.25
C GLU A 617 -32.72 -6.05 9.99
N ALA A 618 -32.42 -4.75 10.04
CA ALA A 618 -32.73 -3.84 8.96
C ALA A 618 -31.88 -4.11 7.70
N ILE A 619 -30.58 -4.36 7.86
CA ILE A 619 -29.69 -4.62 6.73
C ILE A 619 -29.92 -6.00 6.13
N LEU A 620 -30.12 -7.06 6.93
CA LEU A 620 -30.46 -8.39 6.40
C LEU A 620 -31.74 -8.37 5.57
N GLN A 621 -32.78 -7.72 6.09
CA GLN A 621 -34.03 -7.57 5.34
C GLN A 621 -33.80 -6.82 4.02
N LEU A 622 -33.01 -5.74 4.03
CA LEU A 622 -32.73 -4.97 2.83
C LEU A 622 -31.86 -5.77 1.82
N GLU A 623 -30.88 -6.55 2.29
CA GLU A 623 -30.11 -7.44 1.41
C GLU A 623 -31.02 -8.44 0.68
N ASP A 624 -31.99 -9.05 1.39
CA ASP A 624 -32.93 -9.98 0.80
C ASP A 624 -33.84 -9.28 -0.24
N GLU A 625 -34.35 -8.07 0.05
CA GLU A 625 -35.16 -7.28 -0.87
C GLU A 625 -34.39 -6.92 -2.15
N ILE A 626 -33.14 -6.46 -2.03
CA ILE A 626 -32.26 -6.13 -3.16
C ILE A 626 -31.95 -7.40 -3.98
N GLU A 627 -31.71 -8.54 -3.33
CA GLU A 627 -31.43 -9.79 -4.02
C GLU A 627 -32.62 -10.26 -4.85
N GLU A 628 -33.85 -10.17 -4.32
CA GLU A 628 -35.07 -10.52 -5.06
C GLU A 628 -35.27 -9.57 -6.28
N GLU A 629 -35.05 -8.28 -6.12
CA GLU A 629 -35.10 -7.34 -7.24
C GLU A 629 -34.04 -7.65 -8.31
N SER A 630 -32.81 -8.01 -7.89
CA SER A 630 -31.72 -8.31 -8.80
C SER A 630 -31.93 -9.60 -9.61
N LYS A 631 -32.67 -10.57 -9.08
CA LYS A 631 -33.07 -11.78 -9.81
C LYS A 631 -33.99 -11.46 -11.01
N SER A 632 -34.82 -10.43 -10.90
CA SER A 632 -35.73 -10.02 -11.96
C SER A 632 -35.02 -9.21 -13.07
N ASN A 633 -33.98 -8.47 -12.73
CA ASN A 633 -33.17 -7.68 -13.64
C ASN A 633 -31.89 -8.45 -14.04
N LYS A 634 -31.94 -9.17 -15.17
CA LYS A 634 -30.77 -9.83 -15.74
C LYS A 634 -29.74 -8.79 -16.20
N MET A 635 -28.85 -8.40 -15.30
CA MET A 635 -27.69 -7.59 -15.64
C MET A 635 -26.76 -8.45 -16.50
N LYS A 636 -26.65 -8.13 -17.78
CA LYS A 636 -25.67 -8.77 -18.66
C LYS A 636 -24.34 -8.07 -18.46
N LEU A 637 -23.57 -8.50 -17.47
CA LEU A 637 -22.17 -8.15 -17.35
C LEU A 637 -21.41 -8.89 -18.47
N ARG A 638 -21.06 -8.18 -19.52
CA ARG A 638 -20.08 -8.63 -20.49
C ARG A 638 -18.69 -8.32 -19.94
N LEU A 639 -18.25 -9.10 -18.99
CA LEU A 639 -16.84 -9.17 -18.69
C LEU A 639 -16.22 -10.00 -19.82
N ASN A 640 -15.29 -9.41 -20.56
CA ASN A 640 -14.53 -10.13 -21.59
C ASN A 640 -13.56 -11.17 -21.02
N ASN A 641 -13.65 -11.44 -19.73
CA ASN A 641 -12.89 -12.47 -19.06
C ASN A 641 -13.63 -13.79 -19.18
N ASN A 642 -13.36 -14.52 -20.24
CA ASN A 642 -13.90 -15.86 -20.38
C ASN A 642 -13.28 -16.78 -19.33
N ILE A 643 -14.14 -17.31 -18.48
CA ILE A 643 -13.81 -18.48 -17.68
C ILE A 643 -13.47 -19.59 -18.71
N LEU A 644 -12.35 -20.25 -18.52
CA LEU A 644 -12.04 -21.49 -19.22
C LEU A 644 -13.28 -22.38 -19.11
N SER A 645 -14.03 -22.53 -20.22
CA SER A 645 -15.05 -23.55 -20.24
C SER A 645 -14.29 -24.88 -20.11
N GLU A 646 -14.54 -25.62 -19.05
CA GLU A 646 -13.81 -26.85 -18.70
C GLU A 646 -13.79 -27.86 -19.88
N ILE A 647 -14.73 -27.74 -20.80
CA ILE A 647 -14.90 -28.69 -21.91
C ILE A 647 -14.05 -28.32 -23.13
N ALA A 648 -13.98 -27.03 -23.53
CA ALA A 648 -13.36 -26.65 -24.80
C ALA A 648 -11.83 -26.55 -24.74
N LEU A 649 -11.25 -26.33 -23.57
CA LEU A 649 -9.81 -26.14 -23.39
C LEU A 649 -9.12 -27.25 -22.59
N LYS A 650 -9.88 -28.21 -22.05
CA LYS A 650 -9.33 -29.29 -21.22
C LYS A 650 -8.22 -30.08 -21.93
N ASP A 651 -8.39 -30.31 -23.22
CA ASP A 651 -7.41 -31.03 -24.01
C ASP A 651 -6.17 -30.20 -24.39
N LYS A 652 -6.22 -28.89 -24.15
CA LYS A 652 -5.09 -27.95 -24.40
C LYS A 652 -4.28 -27.66 -23.14
N ILE A 653 -4.75 -28.11 -22.00
CA ILE A 653 -4.07 -27.95 -20.72
C ILE A 653 -3.26 -29.19 -20.44
N THR A 654 -1.95 -29.06 -20.52
CA THR A 654 -1.00 -30.14 -20.32
C THR A 654 -0.06 -29.87 -19.16
N LYS A 655 0.73 -30.87 -18.82
CA LYS A 655 1.85 -30.70 -17.90
C LYS A 655 3.05 -30.20 -18.67
N LEU A 656 3.82 -29.30 -18.05
CA LEU A 656 5.08 -28.86 -18.62
C LEU A 656 6.03 -30.03 -18.92
N PRO A 657 6.78 -29.97 -20.04
CA PRO A 657 7.76 -30.99 -20.39
C PRO A 657 8.73 -31.27 -19.24
N THR A 658 9.06 -32.52 -19.02
CA THR A 658 10.00 -32.92 -17.95
C THR A 658 11.40 -33.22 -18.48
N ASN A 659 11.50 -33.44 -19.80
CA ASN A 659 12.72 -33.82 -20.50
C ASN A 659 13.42 -32.69 -21.24
N LYS A 660 12.85 -31.49 -21.24
CA LYS A 660 13.39 -30.27 -21.84
C LYS A 660 13.66 -29.19 -20.79
N MET A 661 14.59 -28.28 -21.07
CA MET A 661 14.89 -27.16 -20.20
C MET A 661 13.97 -25.97 -20.49
N PRO A 662 13.28 -25.42 -19.51
CA PRO A 662 12.47 -24.21 -19.68
C PRO A 662 13.35 -22.96 -19.83
N ILE A 663 13.04 -22.16 -20.85
CA ILE A 663 13.54 -20.79 -21.01
C ILE A 663 12.36 -19.86 -20.83
N ILE A 664 12.36 -19.11 -19.72
CA ILE A 664 11.30 -18.18 -19.38
C ILE A 664 11.65 -16.81 -19.95
N ILE A 665 10.78 -16.29 -20.81
CA ILE A 665 10.89 -14.95 -21.38
C ILE A 665 9.93 -14.02 -20.64
N ALA A 666 10.47 -13.00 -19.98
CA ALA A 666 9.68 -12.01 -19.26
C ALA A 666 9.88 -10.61 -19.86
N GLY A 667 8.80 -9.95 -20.23
CA GLY A 667 8.85 -8.63 -20.84
C GLY A 667 7.59 -8.33 -21.65
N GLY A 668 6.45 -8.28 -20.96
CA GLY A 668 5.17 -8.01 -21.57
C GLY A 668 4.03 -8.43 -20.65
N SER A 669 3.67 -9.69 -20.67
CA SER A 669 2.57 -10.21 -19.84
C SER A 669 2.87 -10.23 -18.35
N PHE A 670 4.14 -10.47 -17.98
CA PHE A 670 4.56 -10.39 -16.58
C PHE A 670 4.64 -8.96 -16.06
N ASN A 671 4.60 -8.00 -16.96
CA ASN A 671 4.35 -6.62 -16.66
C ASN A 671 2.86 -6.35 -16.91
N ALA A 672 1.98 -6.83 -16.05
CA ALA A 672 0.52 -6.63 -16.14
C ALA A 672 0.13 -5.14 -16.26
N ARG A 673 1.08 -4.27 -16.02
CA ARG A 673 0.96 -2.82 -16.00
C ARG A 673 1.43 -2.15 -17.29
N ASN A 674 1.90 -2.87 -18.28
CA ASN A 674 2.42 -2.24 -19.49
C ASN A 674 1.81 -2.89 -20.72
N ARG A 675 0.76 -2.30 -21.29
CA ARG A 675 0.18 -2.70 -22.59
C ARG A 675 1.19 -2.53 -23.73
N ASP A 676 2.03 -1.54 -23.60
CA ASP A 676 2.94 -1.05 -24.63
C ASP A 676 4.39 -1.29 -24.22
N THR A 677 4.69 -2.48 -23.66
CA THR A 677 6.09 -2.88 -23.55
C THR A 677 6.72 -2.69 -24.91
N ARG A 678 7.52 -1.66 -25.04
CA ARG A 678 8.21 -1.37 -26.27
C ARG A 678 9.30 -2.39 -26.46
N VAL A 679 9.07 -3.30 -27.40
CA VAL A 679 10.12 -4.20 -27.85
C VAL A 679 11.15 -3.38 -28.59
N GLU A 680 12.36 -3.31 -28.06
CA GLU A 680 13.46 -2.65 -28.72
C GLU A 680 14.06 -3.59 -29.75
N GLU A 681 14.38 -3.09 -30.94
CA GLU A 681 14.87 -3.90 -32.07
C GLU A 681 16.10 -4.74 -31.69
N LYS A 682 17.05 -4.17 -30.96
CA LYS A 682 18.20 -4.90 -30.43
C LYS A 682 17.84 -6.01 -29.44
N GLY A 683 16.87 -5.76 -28.57
CA GLY A 683 16.37 -6.79 -27.66
C GLY A 683 15.68 -7.93 -28.42
N ARG A 684 14.93 -7.59 -29.46
CA ARG A 684 14.32 -8.57 -30.36
C ARG A 684 15.38 -9.39 -31.13
N GLU A 685 16.45 -8.74 -31.60
CA GLU A 685 17.56 -9.45 -32.25
C GLU A 685 18.27 -10.43 -31.29
N ILE A 686 18.46 -10.06 -30.01
CA ILE A 686 19.00 -10.96 -29.00
C ILE A 686 18.12 -12.20 -28.87
N LEU A 687 16.81 -12.03 -28.75
CA LEU A 687 15.85 -13.13 -28.62
C LEU A 687 15.87 -14.00 -29.90
N LYS A 688 15.88 -13.38 -31.07
CA LYS A 688 15.97 -14.07 -32.35
C LYS A 688 17.25 -14.88 -32.48
N LYS A 689 18.42 -14.29 -32.16
CA LYS A 689 19.70 -14.98 -32.16
C LYS A 689 19.70 -16.18 -31.22
N LEU A 690 19.13 -16.02 -30.02
CA LEU A 690 18.98 -17.11 -29.06
C LEU A 690 18.14 -18.25 -29.68
N MET A 691 16.94 -17.96 -30.19
CA MET A 691 16.02 -18.94 -30.75
C MET A 691 16.59 -19.67 -31.97
N GLN A 692 17.38 -18.99 -32.79
CA GLN A 692 18.06 -19.63 -33.93
C GLN A 692 19.08 -20.68 -33.50
N ASN A 693 19.75 -20.49 -32.37
CA ASN A 693 20.90 -21.28 -31.93
C ASN A 693 20.60 -22.30 -30.81
N VAL A 694 19.40 -22.31 -30.24
CA VAL A 694 18.98 -23.33 -29.27
C VAL A 694 18.33 -24.52 -29.97
N ASP A 695 18.46 -25.71 -29.41
CA ASP A 695 17.87 -26.93 -29.93
C ASP A 695 16.42 -27.09 -29.46
N SER A 696 15.44 -27.09 -30.34
CA SER A 696 14.03 -27.23 -30.03
C SER A 696 13.65 -28.56 -29.35
N GLU A 697 14.50 -29.58 -29.48
CA GLU A 697 14.31 -30.84 -28.80
C GLU A 697 14.80 -30.82 -27.33
N LYS A 698 15.66 -29.86 -27.01
CA LYS A 698 16.25 -29.70 -25.66
C LYS A 698 15.60 -28.65 -24.81
N VAL A 699 14.94 -27.68 -25.43
CA VAL A 699 14.32 -26.55 -24.73
C VAL A 699 12.86 -26.36 -25.10
N TYR A 700 12.14 -25.69 -24.23
CA TYR A 700 10.83 -25.11 -24.51
C TYR A 700 10.77 -23.71 -23.92
N PHE A 701 9.91 -22.86 -24.49
CA PHE A 701 9.74 -21.51 -23.99
C PHE A 701 8.54 -21.42 -23.06
N VAL A 702 8.68 -20.64 -21.99
CA VAL A 702 7.59 -20.32 -21.08
C VAL A 702 7.36 -18.81 -21.11
N ILE A 703 6.13 -18.42 -21.39
CA ILE A 703 5.72 -17.02 -21.50
C ILE A 703 4.56 -16.71 -20.57
N GLY A 704 4.25 -15.43 -20.39
CA GLY A 704 3.08 -14.98 -19.64
C GLY A 704 1.80 -15.20 -20.45
N HIS A 705 0.69 -15.33 -19.71
CA HIS A 705 -0.62 -15.65 -20.28
C HIS A 705 -1.22 -14.58 -21.18
N GLN A 706 -0.75 -13.34 -21.12
CA GLN A 706 -1.27 -12.24 -21.94
C GLN A 706 -0.58 -12.10 -23.29
N MET A 707 0.56 -12.74 -23.46
CA MET A 707 1.34 -12.76 -24.71
C MET A 707 1.58 -11.36 -25.29
N LYS A 708 2.29 -10.51 -24.55
CA LYS A 708 2.61 -9.13 -24.93
C LYS A 708 4.12 -8.89 -24.94
N GLY A 709 4.54 -7.83 -25.64
CA GLY A 709 5.94 -7.43 -25.69
C GLY A 709 6.86 -8.57 -26.15
N TYR A 710 8.00 -8.74 -25.49
CA TYR A 710 8.98 -9.80 -25.82
C TYR A 710 8.41 -11.21 -25.73
N GLU A 711 7.38 -11.43 -24.95
CA GLU A 711 6.72 -12.73 -24.84
C GLU A 711 5.94 -13.08 -26.11
N LYS A 712 5.30 -12.09 -26.74
CA LYS A 712 4.67 -12.25 -28.05
C LYS A 712 5.71 -12.49 -29.14
N GLU A 713 6.86 -11.81 -29.07
CA GLU A 713 7.93 -11.97 -30.02
C GLU A 713 8.45 -13.41 -30.11
N VAL A 714 8.32 -14.23 -29.09
CA VAL A 714 8.65 -15.65 -29.14
C VAL A 714 7.86 -16.33 -30.26
N LEU A 715 6.55 -16.09 -30.37
CA LEU A 715 5.71 -16.67 -31.42
C LEU A 715 5.97 -16.03 -32.80
N ASP A 716 6.17 -14.73 -32.83
CA ASP A 716 6.40 -14.00 -34.09
C ASP A 716 7.79 -14.37 -34.71
N ILE A 717 8.80 -14.55 -33.86
CA ILE A 717 10.14 -14.99 -34.29
C ILE A 717 10.13 -16.45 -34.74
N GLU A 718 9.37 -17.35 -34.11
CA GLU A 718 9.19 -18.72 -34.58
C GLU A 718 8.78 -18.75 -36.05
N ASP A 719 7.81 -17.93 -36.42
CA ASP A 719 7.32 -17.86 -37.78
C ASP A 719 8.38 -17.27 -38.71
N GLU A 720 9.10 -16.24 -38.25
CA GLU A 720 10.14 -15.59 -39.05
C GLU A 720 11.33 -16.51 -39.35
N ILE A 721 11.78 -17.28 -38.35
CA ILE A 721 12.93 -18.18 -38.53
C ILE A 721 12.52 -19.57 -39.04
N ASN A 722 11.24 -19.80 -39.25
CA ASN A 722 10.66 -21.09 -39.65
C ASN A 722 11.15 -22.27 -38.81
N LYS A 723 11.22 -22.07 -37.48
CA LYS A 723 11.66 -23.07 -36.51
C LYS A 723 10.64 -23.13 -35.38
N LYS A 724 10.02 -24.28 -35.18
CA LYS A 724 8.98 -24.45 -34.15
C LYS A 724 9.57 -24.92 -32.84
N PHE A 725 9.02 -24.35 -31.76
CA PHE A 725 9.31 -24.72 -30.39
C PHE A 725 8.01 -25.12 -29.67
N GLU A 726 8.15 -25.82 -28.59
CA GLU A 726 7.10 -25.96 -27.61
C GLU A 726 7.04 -24.66 -26.80
N VAL A 727 5.92 -23.98 -26.85
CA VAL A 727 5.70 -22.71 -26.11
C VAL A 727 4.56 -22.90 -25.14
N ASP A 728 4.86 -22.76 -23.86
CA ASP A 728 3.94 -22.97 -22.77
C ASP A 728 3.62 -21.66 -22.04
N ALA A 729 2.41 -21.55 -21.51
CA ALA A 729 2.04 -20.45 -20.67
C ALA A 729 1.46 -20.95 -19.33
N ILE A 730 1.88 -20.35 -18.23
CA ILE A 730 1.21 -20.54 -16.93
C ILE A 730 0.09 -19.51 -16.83
N ILE A 731 -1.14 -19.98 -16.90
CA ILE A 731 -2.32 -19.13 -16.95
C ILE A 731 -3.18 -19.24 -15.69
N PRO A 732 -3.87 -18.16 -15.33
CA PRO A 732 -4.95 -18.22 -14.34
C PRO A 732 -6.19 -18.91 -14.95
N LYS A 733 -7.16 -19.25 -14.12
CA LYS A 733 -8.45 -19.77 -14.61
C LYS A 733 -9.22 -18.84 -15.54
N MET A 734 -8.93 -17.54 -15.46
CA MET A 734 -9.54 -16.53 -16.33
C MET A 734 -8.49 -16.04 -17.33
N ILE A 735 -8.81 -16.15 -18.60
CA ILE A 735 -7.95 -15.71 -19.71
C ILE A 735 -8.75 -14.84 -20.66
N SER A 736 -8.02 -13.99 -21.43
CA SER A 736 -8.62 -13.20 -22.50
C SER A 736 -9.03 -14.06 -23.68
N GLU A 737 -9.94 -13.56 -24.52
CA GLU A 737 -10.31 -14.27 -25.76
C GLU A 737 -9.10 -14.48 -26.67
N GLU A 738 -8.19 -13.52 -26.73
CA GLU A 738 -6.96 -13.66 -27.55
C GLU A 738 -6.11 -14.85 -27.07
N VAL A 739 -5.92 -15.03 -25.77
CA VAL A 739 -5.20 -16.19 -25.22
C VAL A 739 -5.95 -17.48 -25.53
N LYS A 740 -7.26 -17.48 -25.43
CA LYS A 740 -8.11 -18.62 -25.75
C LYS A 740 -8.02 -19.03 -27.22
N GLU A 741 -8.05 -18.04 -28.11
CA GLU A 741 -7.86 -18.29 -29.57
C GLU A 741 -6.48 -18.91 -29.84
N ARG A 742 -5.41 -18.39 -29.23
CA ARG A 742 -4.06 -18.92 -29.36
C ARG A 742 -3.89 -20.35 -28.85
N LEU A 743 -4.62 -20.71 -27.80
CA LEU A 743 -4.67 -22.09 -27.31
C LEU A 743 -5.43 -23.01 -28.27
N LEU A 744 -6.51 -22.52 -28.86
CA LEU A 744 -7.34 -23.30 -29.78
C LEU A 744 -6.69 -23.48 -31.15
N ASP A 745 -5.94 -22.48 -31.64
CA ASP A 745 -5.22 -22.54 -32.92
C ASP A 745 -3.89 -23.32 -32.83
N GLY A 746 -3.51 -23.75 -31.62
CA GLY A 746 -2.31 -24.56 -31.40
C GLY A 746 -1.01 -23.75 -31.34
N ARG A 747 -1.08 -22.43 -31.23
CA ARG A 747 0.09 -21.56 -31.10
C ARG A 747 0.75 -21.65 -29.72
N LEU A 748 -0.01 -22.03 -28.70
CA LEU A 748 0.49 -22.35 -27.37
C LEU A 748 0.31 -23.84 -27.12
N ASN A 749 1.37 -24.49 -26.72
CA ASN A 749 1.37 -25.88 -26.31
C ASN A 749 1.67 -25.97 -24.84
N GLY A 750 1.01 -26.85 -24.14
CA GLY A 750 1.25 -27.07 -22.71
C GLY A 750 0.94 -25.86 -21.87
N VAL A 751 -0.12 -25.93 -21.15
CA VAL A 751 -0.57 -24.81 -20.29
C VAL A 751 -0.80 -25.32 -18.90
N CYS A 752 -0.12 -24.70 -17.93
CA CYS A 752 -0.37 -24.94 -16.52
C CYS A 752 -1.32 -23.89 -16.00
N ILE A 753 -2.45 -24.31 -15.45
CA ILE A 753 -3.38 -23.40 -14.78
C ILE A 753 -2.93 -23.20 -13.35
N SER A 754 -2.85 -21.94 -12.92
CA SER A 754 -2.72 -21.61 -11.51
C SER A 754 -3.96 -22.09 -10.76
N THR A 755 -3.77 -23.02 -9.84
CA THR A 755 -4.84 -23.53 -8.97
C THR A 755 -5.06 -22.66 -7.74
N GLU A 756 -4.15 -21.73 -7.47
CA GLU A 756 -4.22 -20.87 -6.30
C GLU A 756 -5.05 -19.62 -6.60
N SER A 757 -5.88 -19.28 -5.62
CA SER A 757 -6.89 -18.23 -5.72
C SER A 757 -6.43 -16.88 -5.14
N ASP A 758 -5.16 -16.78 -4.74
CA ASP A 758 -4.64 -15.55 -4.18
C ASP A 758 -3.87 -14.71 -5.21
N GLU A 759 -3.53 -13.49 -4.80
CA GLU A 759 -2.79 -12.51 -5.61
C GLU A 759 -1.43 -13.02 -6.11
N PHE A 760 -0.96 -14.14 -5.58
CA PHE A 760 0.34 -14.74 -5.85
C PHE A 760 0.26 -16.03 -6.65
N GLY A 761 -0.93 -16.46 -7.03
CA GLY A 761 -1.15 -17.77 -7.60
C GLY A 761 -0.28 -18.06 -8.81
N ILE A 762 -0.11 -17.09 -9.73
CA ILE A 762 0.73 -17.23 -10.92
C ILE A 762 2.20 -17.39 -10.53
N TYR A 763 2.76 -16.55 -9.66
CA TYR A 763 4.16 -16.65 -9.24
C TYR A 763 4.45 -17.92 -8.49
N LYS A 764 3.51 -18.34 -7.64
CA LYS A 764 3.60 -19.63 -6.94
C LYS A 764 3.55 -20.79 -7.90
N SER A 765 2.74 -20.71 -8.97
CA SER A 765 2.72 -21.72 -10.01
C SER A 765 4.05 -21.80 -10.76
N PHE A 766 4.67 -20.68 -11.11
CA PHE A 766 6.03 -20.67 -11.68
C PHE A 766 7.03 -21.28 -10.70
N ASN A 767 6.98 -20.92 -9.42
CA ASN A 767 7.86 -21.50 -8.42
C ASN A 767 7.66 -23.00 -8.32
N TYR A 768 6.40 -23.45 -8.18
CA TYR A 768 6.07 -24.86 -8.01
C TYR A 768 6.36 -25.71 -9.24
N GLU A 769 5.99 -25.25 -10.43
CA GLU A 769 6.10 -26.03 -11.68
C GLU A 769 7.53 -26.01 -12.23
N ILE A 770 8.27 -24.93 -12.02
CA ILE A 770 9.59 -24.75 -12.62
C ILE A 770 10.67 -24.57 -11.56
N PHE A 771 10.68 -23.49 -10.83
CA PHE A 771 11.84 -23.06 -10.05
C PHE A 771 12.21 -23.98 -8.88
N GLU A 772 11.27 -24.70 -8.31
CA GLU A 772 11.55 -25.68 -7.25
C GLU A 772 12.02 -27.03 -7.77
N ARG A 773 11.70 -27.37 -9.01
CA ARG A 773 11.81 -28.75 -9.52
C ARG A 773 12.89 -28.94 -10.57
N ARG A 774 13.24 -27.89 -11.30
CA ARG A 774 14.10 -28.04 -12.49
C ARG A 774 15.05 -26.88 -12.68
N THR A 775 16.18 -27.15 -13.34
CA THR A 775 17.04 -26.10 -13.86
C THR A 775 16.28 -25.33 -14.92
N SER A 776 16.41 -24.02 -14.93
CA SER A 776 15.73 -23.13 -15.88
C SER A 776 16.58 -21.93 -16.23
N ILE A 777 16.26 -21.29 -17.33
CA ILE A 777 16.85 -20.02 -17.75
C ILE A 777 15.75 -18.96 -17.70
N VAL A 778 15.99 -17.86 -17.05
CA VAL A 778 15.05 -16.72 -16.97
C VAL A 778 15.72 -15.53 -17.65
N ILE A 779 15.05 -14.93 -18.63
CA ILE A 779 15.52 -13.73 -19.32
C ILE A 779 14.47 -12.64 -19.16
N ALA A 780 14.79 -11.67 -18.30
CA ALA A 780 13.93 -10.53 -18.03
C ALA A 780 14.37 -9.34 -18.90
N PHE A 781 13.70 -9.14 -20.04
CA PHE A 781 13.97 -8.05 -20.95
C PHE A 781 13.41 -6.73 -20.48
N ASP A 782 12.19 -6.75 -19.94
CA ASP A 782 11.49 -5.57 -19.46
C ASP A 782 10.47 -5.95 -18.37
N GLY A 783 9.98 -5.00 -17.61
CA GLY A 783 8.90 -5.23 -16.65
C GLY A 783 9.02 -4.43 -15.38
N ASN A 784 7.95 -4.47 -14.61
CA ASN A 784 7.80 -3.82 -13.27
C ASN A 784 7.79 -4.88 -12.15
N SER A 785 7.05 -4.59 -11.08
CA SER A 785 6.91 -5.47 -9.93
C SER A 785 6.62 -6.94 -10.27
N PRO A 786 5.74 -7.27 -11.24
CA PRO A 786 5.52 -8.66 -11.61
C PRO A 786 6.77 -9.38 -12.06
N VAL A 787 7.55 -8.78 -12.96
CA VAL A 787 8.82 -9.39 -13.44
C VAL A 787 9.86 -9.41 -12.33
N SER A 788 9.95 -8.37 -11.51
CA SER A 788 10.81 -8.35 -10.33
C SER A 788 10.47 -9.46 -9.35
N ASN A 789 9.18 -9.77 -9.17
CA ASN A 789 8.72 -10.88 -8.34
C ASN A 789 9.05 -12.24 -8.98
N LEU A 790 8.89 -12.37 -10.29
CA LEU A 790 9.30 -13.58 -11.02
C LEU A 790 10.79 -13.87 -10.86
N VAL A 791 11.63 -12.85 -11.01
CA VAL A 791 13.09 -12.95 -10.80
C VAL A 791 13.41 -13.36 -9.35
N GLN A 792 12.69 -12.82 -8.38
CA GLN A 792 12.85 -13.20 -6.97
C GLN A 792 12.45 -14.65 -6.71
N GLU A 793 11.36 -15.11 -7.28
CA GLU A 793 10.92 -16.50 -7.15
C GLU A 793 11.90 -17.47 -7.82
N ALA A 794 12.43 -17.09 -8.98
CA ALA A 794 13.46 -17.90 -9.66
C ALA A 794 14.74 -18.03 -8.81
N LYS A 795 15.18 -16.96 -8.15
CA LYS A 795 16.32 -16.98 -7.23
C LYS A 795 16.03 -17.85 -5.99
N ASN A 796 14.81 -17.82 -5.48
CA ASN A 796 14.43 -18.53 -4.25
C ASN A 796 14.21 -20.04 -4.49
N GLY A 797 13.97 -20.45 -5.73
CA GLY A 797 13.72 -21.84 -6.11
C GLY A 797 14.96 -22.73 -5.93
N LYS A 798 14.73 -24.02 -5.69
CA LYS A 798 15.80 -25.02 -5.51
C LYS A 798 16.33 -25.58 -6.82
N GLY A 799 15.65 -25.31 -7.91
CA GLY A 799 15.96 -25.85 -9.24
C GLY A 799 17.18 -25.23 -9.93
N LYS A 800 17.85 -24.28 -9.30
CA LYS A 800 19.06 -23.61 -9.81
C LYS A 800 18.80 -22.84 -11.12
N SER A 801 17.90 -21.88 -11.08
CA SER A 801 17.63 -21.01 -12.23
C SER A 801 18.84 -20.10 -12.54
N ARG A 802 19.20 -19.97 -13.82
CA ARG A 802 20.14 -18.96 -14.33
C ARG A 802 19.33 -17.76 -14.80
N ILE A 803 19.61 -16.60 -14.23
CA ILE A 803 18.72 -15.44 -14.34
C ILE A 803 19.48 -14.29 -14.99
N TYR A 804 19.01 -13.86 -16.15
CA TYR A 804 19.56 -12.74 -16.92
C TYR A 804 18.59 -11.55 -16.83
N VAL A 805 19.09 -10.37 -16.45
CA VAL A 805 18.26 -9.20 -16.19
C VAL A 805 18.75 -7.98 -16.95
N ASN A 806 17.89 -7.40 -17.79
CA ASN A 806 18.20 -6.21 -18.55
C ASN A 806 18.21 -4.97 -17.62
N LEU A 807 19.33 -4.23 -17.64
CA LEU A 807 19.54 -3.03 -16.81
C LEU A 807 18.93 -1.75 -17.39
N ALA A 808 18.38 -1.78 -18.58
CA ALA A 808 17.73 -0.61 -19.18
C ALA A 808 16.44 -0.19 -18.45
N ASN A 809 15.82 -1.10 -17.73
CA ASN A 809 14.65 -0.85 -16.89
C ASN A 809 15.09 -0.60 -15.45
N GLU A 810 14.72 0.54 -14.87
CA GLU A 810 15.11 0.92 -13.50
C GLU A 810 14.64 -0.07 -12.43
N SER A 811 13.42 -0.60 -12.56
CA SER A 811 12.88 -1.60 -11.62
C SER A 811 13.68 -2.90 -11.66
N LEU A 812 14.07 -3.34 -12.84
CA LEU A 812 14.91 -4.53 -13.01
C LEU A 812 16.34 -4.27 -12.57
N LYS A 813 16.88 -3.10 -12.83
CA LYS A 813 18.21 -2.67 -12.36
C LYS A 813 18.28 -2.66 -10.84
N GLU A 814 17.29 -2.09 -10.16
CA GLU A 814 17.22 -2.16 -8.70
C GLU A 814 17.16 -3.61 -8.20
N LYS A 815 16.36 -4.45 -8.85
CA LYS A 815 16.27 -5.87 -8.52
C LYS A 815 17.59 -6.60 -8.76
N ALA A 816 18.28 -6.34 -9.86
CA ALA A 816 19.58 -6.93 -10.16
C ALA A 816 20.63 -6.53 -9.11
N ASN A 817 20.65 -5.28 -8.68
CA ASN A 817 21.53 -4.81 -7.60
C ASN A 817 21.24 -5.49 -6.26
N LEU A 818 19.95 -5.71 -5.94
CA LEU A 818 19.54 -6.41 -4.72
C LEU A 818 19.91 -7.90 -4.72
N LEU A 819 20.04 -8.50 -5.91
CA LEU A 819 20.34 -9.92 -6.10
C LEU A 819 21.74 -10.11 -6.72
N GLU A 820 22.65 -9.18 -6.43
CA GLU A 820 24.05 -9.26 -6.89
C GLU A 820 24.67 -10.63 -6.54
N GLY A 821 25.34 -11.25 -7.51
CA GLY A 821 25.89 -12.61 -7.39
C GLY A 821 24.89 -13.76 -7.68
N TYR A 822 23.60 -13.48 -7.81
CA TYR A 822 22.57 -14.47 -8.17
C TYR A 822 21.99 -14.25 -9.56
N VAL A 823 22.08 -13.03 -10.08
CA VAL A 823 21.59 -12.68 -11.42
C VAL A 823 22.74 -12.19 -12.27
N VAL A 824 22.62 -12.38 -13.57
CA VAL A 824 23.56 -11.91 -14.59
C VAL A 824 22.95 -10.65 -15.20
N PRO A 825 23.46 -9.46 -14.87
CA PRO A 825 23.00 -8.24 -15.50
C PRO A 825 23.48 -8.14 -16.93
N PHE A 826 22.64 -7.58 -17.82
CA PHE A 826 23.02 -7.31 -19.20
C PHE A 826 22.42 -5.99 -19.71
N SER A 827 23.00 -5.46 -20.77
CA SER A 827 22.42 -4.40 -21.58
C SER A 827 21.99 -4.98 -22.94
N ILE A 828 20.92 -4.48 -23.53
CA ILE A 828 20.53 -4.85 -24.90
C ILE A 828 21.60 -4.45 -25.96
N ASN A 829 22.60 -3.67 -25.58
CA ASN A 829 23.74 -3.38 -26.45
C ASN A 829 24.83 -4.45 -26.39
N ASP A 830 24.73 -5.38 -25.44
CA ASP A 830 25.69 -6.48 -25.29
C ASP A 830 25.19 -7.70 -26.06
N ASP A 831 26.12 -8.55 -26.52
CA ASP A 831 25.75 -9.82 -27.15
C ASP A 831 25.42 -10.88 -26.11
N VAL A 832 24.33 -10.64 -25.38
CA VAL A 832 23.88 -11.52 -24.28
C VAL A 832 23.41 -12.89 -24.79
N ALA A 833 22.94 -12.97 -26.05
CA ALA A 833 22.52 -14.24 -26.61
C ALA A 833 23.69 -15.23 -26.69
N GLU A 834 24.87 -14.78 -27.16
CA GLU A 834 26.05 -15.63 -27.18
C GLU A 834 26.50 -16.02 -25.77
N ARG A 835 26.52 -15.07 -24.85
CA ARG A 835 26.84 -15.35 -23.46
C ARG A 835 25.90 -16.40 -22.85
N ILE A 836 24.58 -16.30 -23.09
CA ILE A 836 23.60 -17.29 -22.58
C ILE A 836 23.95 -18.66 -23.17
N LEU A 837 24.26 -18.75 -24.46
CA LEU A 837 24.62 -19.99 -25.14
C LEU A 837 25.95 -20.59 -24.66
N GLU A 838 26.94 -19.76 -24.35
CA GLU A 838 28.22 -20.19 -23.77
C GLU A 838 28.10 -20.69 -22.34
N GLU A 839 27.32 -19.95 -21.51
CA GLU A 839 27.10 -20.32 -20.11
C GLU A 839 26.15 -21.53 -19.97
N ASN A 840 25.41 -21.89 -21.04
CA ASN A 840 24.42 -22.97 -21.07
C ASN A 840 24.63 -23.88 -22.33
N PRO A 841 25.74 -24.57 -22.46
CA PRO A 841 26.03 -25.37 -23.67
C PRO A 841 25.02 -26.53 -23.89
N GLU A 842 24.30 -26.93 -22.84
CA GLU A 842 23.29 -27.99 -22.87
C GLU A 842 22.05 -27.63 -23.70
N ILE A 843 21.82 -26.38 -24.01
CA ILE A 843 20.66 -25.93 -24.79
C ILE A 843 20.94 -25.81 -26.30
N ARG A 844 22.18 -25.95 -26.72
CA ARG A 844 22.60 -25.93 -28.14
C ARG A 844 22.33 -27.24 -28.88
#